data_8297a726712d15f572812f5f698f8e5a
#
_entry.id   8297a726712d15f572812f5f698f8e5a
#
_cell.length_a   1.000
_cell.length_b   1.000
_cell.length_c   1.000
_cell.angle_alpha   90.00
_cell.angle_beta   90.00
_cell.angle_gamma   90.00
#
_symmetry.space_group_name_H-M   'P 1'
#
loop_
_entity.id
_entity.type
_entity.pdbx_description
1 polymer ?
#
loop_
_entity_poly.entity_id
_entity_poly.type
_entity_poly.pdbx_seq_one_letter_code
_entity_poly.pdbx_strand_id
1 'polypeptide(L)'
;MKKSILLIAVLFSTLNVLNAQKLDIIPTPVKIKQKEKVFVIPASVQIVVDKKLEKSMEFIGSNFYKNTGIAPTIAIGNKQKKNGIQFLVDEKMSLPNDGYKLSVTKKCVVVKGKSSKGVLNGFQTLLQISSAKEVKKGTIPLVKIEDYPRFEWRGMMLDVSRQFFDKETVKNYIDWLAAHKMNVFHWHLTDDNGWRVEIKSMPDLTLKGAWRGPGEVLLPSYGSGNKRYGGYYTQNDIKEVVAYAAARGVDIMPEIEIPGHSRAVTASYPEIGCVTTEETKSVQGEVKNVWCVGREENYEILDSIIKELTGMFPFDYIHVAGDEVNTSTWKQCPKCTALMEKQGFTDPFQLQNYFFKRVEKIVEKYNRKTTGWNEIMEGGELSPNTEIFAWQGISYGIKSAQKGHKTIMMPGQYLYFDMAQSENERGHRWAAITDTKRAYSFEPIPENDLTPEQQKLIKGVQGGLWSEYLDRPTRFVEYQSYPRISALSEIGWSQKKDKNWDNFYSRLTNSHLQRLANMGIAFRDFPPTATYKNGIITVTPPYEGAIVRYDAQGNEPTRQSPLYTNPIPTKEYERYLFRTFFNENSASPAVKVEKPAVANWNTSKVEIIKISENISENVDKNGIWYLDFVPTTDNSNAGVIREVSLFENDKLIQTYSEEKTLRSKPRMRFVIDNYNEQNTYRLDFTIENKEAKESSAKVNFNCSPYLEPEVKVTSSMMENPKFPIAKLEDYNIETYLRTGVPCANGDWILYTFTNPVTSSKIDVLTGIPHHPRFIVNDGYVEYSYNGIDFEKGDNFDYGNASIYPKQPVKAVRIMITGTNNEPTVAAQDLRINP
;
A
#
# COMPACT_ATOMS: atom_id res chain seq x y z
N MET A 1 8.18 77.73 35.11
CA MET A 1 7.92 76.39 35.68
C MET A 1 7.97 75.36 34.57
N LYS A 2 9.12 74.74 34.36
CA LYS A 2 9.40 73.77 33.30
C LYS A 2 9.14 72.39 33.88
N LYS A 3 8.20 71.60 33.29
CA LYS A 3 7.99 70.19 33.62
C LYS A 3 8.83 69.35 32.65
N SER A 4 9.83 68.70 33.19
CA SER A 4 10.61 67.69 32.45
C SER A 4 9.85 66.38 32.42
N ILE A 5 9.60 65.89 31.23
CA ILE A 5 9.03 64.52 30.98
C ILE A 5 10.22 63.57 30.80
N LEU A 6 10.38 62.61 31.72
CA LEU A 6 11.39 61.54 31.67
C LEU A 6 10.84 60.40 30.83
N LEU A 7 11.43 60.19 29.64
CA LEU A 7 11.07 59.08 28.77
C LEU A 7 11.92 57.85 29.20
N ILE A 8 11.27 56.87 29.84
CA ILE A 8 11.91 55.57 30.14
C ILE A 8 11.76 54.67 28.90
N ALA A 9 12.83 54.53 28.16
CA ALA A 9 12.93 53.51 27.10
C ALA A 9 13.22 52.15 27.74
N VAL A 10 12.19 51.31 27.83
CA VAL A 10 12.37 49.91 28.21
C VAL A 10 12.90 49.19 26.98
N LEU A 11 14.20 48.88 26.96
CA LEU A 11 14.80 47.93 26.04
C LEU A 11 14.30 46.51 26.37
N PHE A 12 13.31 46.04 25.64
CA PHE A 12 13.05 44.61 25.57
C PHE A 12 14.18 43.96 24.75
N SER A 13 15.21 43.48 25.41
CA SER A 13 16.17 42.53 24.84
C SER A 13 15.40 41.17 24.74
N THR A 14 14.83 40.92 23.59
CA THR A 14 14.43 39.56 23.24
C THR A 14 15.68 38.72 23.17
N LEU A 15 15.98 38.00 24.25
CA LEU A 15 16.86 36.86 24.23
C LEU A 15 16.21 35.82 23.32
N ASN A 16 16.57 35.84 22.03
CA ASN A 16 16.40 34.69 21.17
C ASN A 16 17.26 33.57 21.77
N VAL A 17 16.68 32.76 22.64
CA VAL A 17 17.24 31.46 22.95
C VAL A 17 17.15 30.66 21.64
N LEU A 18 18.23 30.68 20.87
CA LEU A 18 18.46 29.77 19.77
C LEU A 18 18.49 28.36 20.38
N ASN A 19 17.34 27.77 20.57
CA ASN A 19 17.25 26.32 20.82
C ASN A 19 17.96 25.65 19.65
N ALA A 20 19.00 24.87 19.94
CA ALA A 20 19.67 24.04 18.96
C ALA A 20 18.60 23.20 18.25
N GLN A 21 18.33 23.53 16.98
CA GLN A 21 17.26 22.96 16.22
C GLN A 21 17.44 21.46 16.13
N LYS A 22 16.44 20.70 16.58
CA LYS A 22 16.51 19.25 16.65
C LYS A 22 16.59 18.68 15.23
N LEU A 23 17.62 17.87 14.94
CA LEU A 23 17.79 17.23 13.66
C LEU A 23 16.65 16.23 13.41
N ASP A 24 15.99 16.35 12.26
CA ASP A 24 14.90 15.49 11.82
C ASP A 24 15.46 14.22 11.17
N ILE A 25 15.77 13.22 11.99
CA ILE A 25 16.31 11.92 11.55
C ILE A 25 15.22 10.86 11.61
N ILE A 26 15.05 10.10 10.53
CA ILE A 26 14.16 8.94 10.44
C ILE A 26 14.99 7.73 9.99
N PRO A 27 14.95 6.62 10.76
CA PRO A 27 14.36 6.44 12.08
C PRO A 27 15.10 7.18 13.19
N THR A 28 14.39 7.46 14.30
CA THR A 28 14.93 8.19 15.46
C THR A 28 16.07 7.43 16.12
N PRO A 29 17.24 8.09 16.30
CA PRO A 29 18.36 7.49 17.03
C PRO A 29 18.10 7.34 18.53
N VAL A 30 18.66 6.29 19.14
CA VAL A 30 18.51 6.00 20.59
C VAL A 30 19.07 7.13 21.46
N LYS A 31 20.24 7.68 21.08
CA LYS A 31 20.88 8.80 21.78
C LYS A 31 21.51 9.77 20.79
N ILE A 32 21.19 11.06 20.95
CA ILE A 32 21.78 12.15 20.18
C ILE A 32 22.15 13.31 21.08
N LYS A 33 23.38 13.83 20.88
CA LYS A 33 23.87 15.06 21.50
C LYS A 33 24.42 15.98 20.41
N GLN A 34 23.76 17.10 20.17
CA GLN A 34 24.11 18.09 19.16
C GLN A 34 24.76 19.32 19.79
N LYS A 35 25.62 20.02 19.03
CA LYS A 35 26.20 21.32 19.37
C LYS A 35 26.00 22.30 18.22
N GLU A 36 25.88 23.58 18.49
CA GLU A 36 25.63 24.66 17.52
C GLU A 36 26.73 24.89 16.47
N LYS A 37 27.84 24.16 16.52
CA LYS A 37 28.98 24.30 15.59
C LYS A 37 28.89 23.23 14.49
N VAL A 38 29.63 23.47 13.40
CA VAL A 38 29.67 22.56 12.25
C VAL A 38 31.10 22.08 11.97
N PHE A 39 31.21 20.93 11.32
CA PHE A 39 32.40 20.49 10.59
C PHE A 39 32.26 20.98 9.14
N VAL A 40 33.24 21.69 8.65
CA VAL A 40 33.30 22.11 7.25
C VAL A 40 34.01 21.02 6.46
N ILE A 41 33.33 20.51 5.43
CA ILE A 41 33.86 19.45 4.58
C ILE A 41 34.91 20.05 3.67
N PRO A 42 36.17 19.60 3.72
CA PRO A 42 37.22 20.11 2.81
C PRO A 42 36.89 19.75 1.34
N ALA A 43 37.27 20.64 0.41
CA ALA A 43 37.11 20.38 -1.02
C ALA A 43 37.84 19.11 -1.49
N SER A 44 38.94 18.76 -0.85
CA SER A 44 39.73 17.53 -1.06
C SER A 44 39.51 16.53 0.09
N VAL A 45 38.27 16.28 0.47
CA VAL A 45 37.98 15.38 1.59
C VAL A 45 38.43 13.94 1.28
N GLN A 46 39.11 13.34 2.24
CA GLN A 46 39.45 11.92 2.20
C GLN A 46 38.51 11.13 3.11
N ILE A 47 37.94 10.08 2.55
CA ILE A 47 37.20 9.05 3.27
C ILE A 47 38.09 7.84 3.43
N VAL A 48 38.30 7.39 4.66
CA VAL A 48 39.04 6.16 4.98
C VAL A 48 38.05 5.11 5.45
N VAL A 49 38.04 3.95 4.82
CA VAL A 49 37.13 2.84 5.14
C VAL A 49 37.90 1.62 5.65
N ASP A 50 37.32 0.89 6.59
CA ASP A 50 37.80 -0.42 7.00
C ASP A 50 37.83 -1.41 5.82
N LYS A 51 38.79 -2.36 5.79
CA LYS A 51 38.88 -3.42 4.76
C LYS A 51 37.58 -4.18 4.57
N LYS A 52 36.78 -4.37 5.62
CA LYS A 52 35.47 -5.05 5.59
C LYS A 52 34.40 -4.27 4.81
N LEU A 53 34.65 -3.00 4.49
CA LEU A 53 33.77 -2.13 3.69
C LEU A 53 34.23 -1.95 2.24
N GLU A 54 35.25 -2.71 1.81
CA GLU A 54 35.82 -2.58 0.46
C GLU A 54 34.76 -2.65 -0.63
N LYS A 55 33.82 -3.59 -0.53
CA LYS A 55 32.71 -3.76 -1.48
C LYS A 55 31.69 -2.60 -1.44
N SER A 56 31.71 -1.78 -0.39
CA SER A 56 30.79 -0.64 -0.21
C SER A 56 31.43 0.71 -0.59
N MET A 57 32.67 0.73 -1.04
CA MET A 57 33.40 1.99 -1.32
C MET A 57 32.71 2.85 -2.37
N GLU A 58 32.29 2.24 -3.47
CA GLU A 58 31.58 2.95 -4.54
C GLU A 58 30.25 3.54 -4.02
N PHE A 59 29.47 2.73 -3.30
CA PHE A 59 28.22 3.17 -2.68
C PHE A 59 28.43 4.36 -1.73
N ILE A 60 29.46 4.30 -0.86
CA ILE A 60 29.78 5.38 0.07
C ILE A 60 30.19 6.63 -0.70
N GLY A 61 31.06 6.51 -1.70
CA GLY A 61 31.58 7.65 -2.45
C GLY A 61 30.54 8.35 -3.29
N SER A 62 29.77 7.58 -4.05
CA SER A 62 28.74 8.12 -4.94
C SER A 62 27.61 8.81 -4.15
N ASN A 63 27.12 8.21 -3.06
CA ASN A 63 26.10 8.82 -2.24
C ASN A 63 26.58 10.01 -1.43
N PHE A 64 27.81 9.99 -0.97
CA PHE A 64 28.43 11.16 -0.34
C PHE A 64 28.53 12.33 -1.32
N TYR A 65 29.00 12.09 -2.55
CA TYR A 65 29.05 13.10 -3.61
C TYR A 65 27.66 13.63 -3.97
N LYS A 66 26.70 12.73 -4.22
CA LYS A 66 25.30 13.10 -4.54
C LYS A 66 24.69 14.00 -3.46
N ASN A 67 25.00 13.72 -2.20
CA ASN A 67 24.44 14.45 -1.06
C ASN A 67 25.13 15.79 -0.80
N THR A 68 26.47 15.86 -0.90
CA THR A 68 27.27 17.04 -0.51
C THR A 68 27.71 17.90 -1.69
N GLY A 69 27.78 17.34 -2.89
CA GLY A 69 28.40 17.95 -4.08
C GLY A 69 29.91 17.94 -4.05
N ILE A 70 30.54 17.26 -3.08
CA ILE A 70 32.01 17.21 -2.92
C ILE A 70 32.50 15.78 -3.21
N ALA A 71 33.31 15.60 -4.23
CA ALA A 71 33.88 14.30 -4.60
C ALA A 71 34.94 13.87 -3.60
N PRO A 72 34.79 12.76 -2.86
CA PRO A 72 35.78 12.29 -1.94
C PRO A 72 36.84 11.45 -2.63
N THR A 73 38.06 11.44 -2.09
CA THR A 73 38.98 10.33 -2.34
C THR A 73 38.77 9.25 -1.30
N ILE A 74 38.66 7.99 -1.72
CA ILE A 74 38.39 6.86 -0.80
C ILE A 74 39.61 5.95 -0.76
N ALA A 75 40.01 5.57 0.46
CA ALA A 75 41.11 4.64 0.67
C ALA A 75 40.77 3.64 1.78
N ILE A 76 41.31 2.44 1.66
CA ILE A 76 41.21 1.42 2.72
C ILE A 76 42.27 1.75 3.80
N GLY A 77 41.86 1.71 5.05
CA GLY A 77 42.75 1.94 6.18
C GLY A 77 42.03 2.04 7.52
N ASN A 78 42.82 2.14 8.59
CA ASN A 78 42.29 2.22 9.94
C ASN A 78 42.81 3.46 10.73
N LYS A 79 43.64 4.31 10.10
CA LYS A 79 44.21 5.47 10.76
C LYS A 79 43.33 6.71 10.50
N GLN A 80 42.97 7.37 11.58
CA GLN A 80 42.19 8.63 11.53
C GLN A 80 43.07 9.74 10.93
N LYS A 81 42.52 10.44 9.93
CA LYS A 81 43.13 11.64 9.36
C LYS A 81 42.46 12.92 9.88
N LYS A 82 43.24 13.96 10.14
CA LYS A 82 42.72 15.28 10.44
C LYS A 82 41.96 15.80 9.22
N ASN A 83 40.80 16.41 9.43
CA ASN A 83 39.89 16.94 8.41
C ASN A 83 39.31 15.88 7.45
N GLY A 84 39.35 14.60 7.82
CA GLY A 84 38.81 13.49 7.04
C GLY A 84 37.55 12.86 7.67
N ILE A 85 37.01 11.88 6.93
CA ILE A 85 35.88 11.08 7.35
C ILE A 85 36.36 9.63 7.45
N GLN A 86 35.94 8.92 8.49
CA GLN A 86 36.37 7.54 8.73
C GLN A 86 35.20 6.61 9.05
N PHE A 87 35.20 5.45 8.40
CA PHE A 87 34.25 4.36 8.60
C PHE A 87 34.99 3.13 9.10
N LEU A 88 34.72 2.71 10.34
CA LEU A 88 35.44 1.65 11.04
C LEU A 88 34.52 0.55 11.52
N VAL A 89 34.96 -0.70 11.35
CA VAL A 89 34.35 -1.87 12.00
C VAL A 89 35.11 -2.15 13.30
N ASP A 90 34.40 -2.23 14.41
CA ASP A 90 34.92 -2.54 15.74
C ASP A 90 34.07 -3.63 16.37
N GLU A 91 34.44 -4.88 16.15
CA GLU A 91 33.70 -6.07 16.60
C GLU A 91 33.57 -6.17 18.13
N LYS A 92 34.43 -5.45 18.86
CA LYS A 92 34.43 -5.43 20.34
C LYS A 92 33.38 -4.47 20.92
N MET A 93 32.67 -3.70 20.08
CA MET A 93 31.63 -2.81 20.58
C MET A 93 30.50 -3.57 21.27
N SER A 94 30.05 -3.05 22.41
CA SER A 94 28.92 -3.57 23.19
C SER A 94 27.55 -3.15 22.59
N LEU A 95 27.43 -3.10 21.25
CA LEU A 95 26.18 -2.81 20.55
C LEU A 95 25.71 -4.04 19.74
N PRO A 96 24.43 -4.12 19.34
CA PRO A 96 23.99 -5.09 18.36
C PRO A 96 24.77 -4.98 17.05
N ASN A 97 24.72 -6.00 16.20
CA ASN A 97 25.47 -6.03 14.93
C ASN A 97 25.20 -4.82 14.04
N ASP A 98 23.94 -4.37 13.97
CA ASP A 98 23.50 -3.23 13.14
C ASP A 98 23.69 -1.88 13.85
N GLY A 99 24.20 -1.88 15.09
CA GLY A 99 24.43 -0.70 15.90
C GLY A 99 25.71 0.09 15.51
N TYR A 100 25.70 1.38 15.77
CA TYR A 100 26.82 2.27 15.45
C TYR A 100 26.97 3.43 16.44
N LYS A 101 28.15 4.06 16.39
CA LYS A 101 28.44 5.36 16.99
C LYS A 101 28.92 6.32 15.90
N LEU A 102 28.28 7.50 15.82
CA LEU A 102 28.69 8.59 14.93
C LEU A 102 29.19 9.75 15.76
N SER A 103 30.37 10.23 15.46
CA SER A 103 30.99 11.41 16.10
C SER A 103 31.43 12.41 15.05
N VAL A 104 30.81 13.56 15.02
CA VAL A 104 31.22 14.72 14.21
C VAL A 104 31.84 15.74 15.14
N THR A 105 33.12 16.06 14.92
CA THR A 105 33.89 17.04 15.64
C THR A 105 34.37 18.12 14.68
N LYS A 106 34.95 19.22 15.18
CA LYS A 106 35.58 20.25 14.30
C LYS A 106 36.76 19.70 13.48
N LYS A 107 37.34 18.55 13.89
CA LYS A 107 38.58 18.00 13.30
C LYS A 107 38.31 16.84 12.34
N CYS A 108 37.21 16.08 12.52
CA CYS A 108 36.95 14.87 11.75
C CYS A 108 35.54 14.35 12.01
N VAL A 109 35.09 13.47 11.09
CA VAL A 109 33.89 12.65 11.22
C VAL A 109 34.29 11.18 11.38
N VAL A 110 33.74 10.49 12.36
CA VAL A 110 34.00 9.06 12.59
C VAL A 110 32.69 8.32 12.76
N VAL A 111 32.48 7.30 11.94
CA VAL A 111 31.42 6.31 12.09
C VAL A 111 32.06 4.99 12.49
N LYS A 112 31.63 4.41 13.62
CA LYS A 112 32.05 3.10 14.08
C LYS A 112 30.84 2.20 14.22
N GLY A 113 30.87 1.00 13.64
CA GLY A 113 29.85 -0.01 13.81
C GLY A 113 30.45 -1.33 14.31
N LYS A 114 29.64 -2.18 14.95
CA LYS A 114 30.08 -3.50 15.34
C LYS A 114 30.32 -4.41 14.12
N SER A 115 29.58 -4.18 13.06
CA SER A 115 29.70 -4.86 11.76
C SER A 115 29.72 -3.86 10.61
N SER A 116 29.96 -4.31 9.39
CA SER A 116 29.81 -3.48 8.18
C SER A 116 28.41 -2.89 8.05
N LYS A 117 27.36 -3.67 8.40
CA LYS A 117 25.95 -3.17 8.39
C LYS A 117 25.76 -2.02 9.39
N GLY A 118 26.31 -2.14 10.60
CA GLY A 118 26.27 -1.05 11.57
C GLY A 118 26.95 0.22 11.07
N VAL A 119 28.08 0.11 10.39
CA VAL A 119 28.77 1.26 9.80
C VAL A 119 27.92 1.89 8.68
N LEU A 120 27.30 1.08 7.81
CA LEU A 120 26.43 1.56 6.73
C LEU A 120 25.19 2.26 7.27
N ASN A 121 24.58 1.76 8.35
CA ASN A 121 23.47 2.44 9.04
C ASN A 121 23.90 3.81 9.60
N GLY A 122 25.13 3.90 10.16
CA GLY A 122 25.72 5.16 10.59
C GLY A 122 26.01 6.12 9.44
N PHE A 123 26.39 5.59 8.28
CA PHE A 123 26.55 6.37 7.04
C PHE A 123 25.22 6.96 6.58
N GLN A 124 24.12 6.19 6.60
CA GLN A 124 22.79 6.71 6.26
C GLN A 124 22.38 7.87 7.19
N THR A 125 22.67 7.74 8.47
CA THR A 125 22.44 8.84 9.42
C THR A 125 23.33 10.06 9.10
N LEU A 126 24.59 9.86 8.74
CA LEU A 126 25.47 10.94 8.32
C LEU A 126 24.93 11.68 7.08
N LEU A 127 24.41 10.97 6.09
CA LEU A 127 23.76 11.56 4.91
C LEU A 127 22.55 12.39 5.32
N GLN A 128 21.69 11.88 6.21
CA GLN A 128 20.51 12.62 6.67
C GLN A 128 20.86 13.93 7.38
N ILE A 129 21.88 13.94 8.25
CA ILE A 129 22.25 15.15 8.99
C ILE A 129 23.01 16.16 8.12
N SER A 130 23.69 15.72 7.06
CA SER A 130 24.39 16.61 6.12
C SER A 130 23.48 17.24 5.07
N SER A 131 22.26 16.71 4.87
CA SER A 131 21.24 17.22 3.96
C SER A 131 20.04 17.86 4.66
N ALA A 132 20.12 18.09 5.97
CA ALA A 132 19.02 18.73 6.69
C ALA A 132 18.79 20.16 6.17
N LYS A 133 17.52 20.59 6.08
CA LYS A 133 17.07 21.85 5.47
C LYS A 133 17.84 23.08 5.98
N GLU A 134 18.18 23.07 7.28
CA GLU A 134 18.86 24.17 7.95
C GLU A 134 20.40 24.06 7.86
N VAL A 135 20.92 23.02 7.23
CA VAL A 135 22.37 22.78 7.16
C VAL A 135 22.97 23.39 5.90
N LYS A 136 23.90 24.32 6.07
CA LYS A 136 24.61 24.92 4.94
C LYS A 136 25.32 23.83 4.13
N LYS A 137 25.13 23.81 2.82
CA LYS A 137 25.79 22.87 1.90
C LYS A 137 27.33 22.87 2.15
N GLY A 138 27.90 21.69 2.20
CA GLY A 138 29.32 21.49 2.50
C GLY A 138 29.68 21.54 4.00
N THR A 139 28.69 21.52 4.90
CA THR A 139 28.91 21.44 6.35
C THR A 139 28.15 20.27 6.97
N ILE A 140 28.57 19.83 8.15
CA ILE A 140 27.90 18.78 8.95
C ILE A 140 27.80 19.26 10.40
N PRO A 141 26.65 19.28 11.05
CA PRO A 141 26.48 19.64 12.46
C PRO A 141 27.35 18.78 13.37
N LEU A 142 27.94 19.40 14.43
CA LEU A 142 28.70 18.65 15.43
C LEU A 142 27.71 17.83 16.27
N VAL A 143 27.82 16.49 16.18
CA VAL A 143 26.96 15.56 16.90
C VAL A 143 27.72 14.39 17.47
N LYS A 144 27.18 13.81 18.52
CA LYS A 144 27.50 12.45 18.98
C LYS A 144 26.22 11.65 19.01
N ILE A 145 26.18 10.55 18.24
CA ILE A 145 25.05 9.63 18.15
C ILE A 145 25.52 8.25 18.58
N GLU A 146 24.75 7.59 19.43
CA GLU A 146 24.82 6.16 19.70
C GLU A 146 23.48 5.58 19.36
N ASP A 147 23.46 4.59 18.45
CA ASP A 147 22.23 4.13 17.84
C ASP A 147 22.28 2.64 17.51
N TYR A 148 21.14 1.97 17.64
CA TYR A 148 20.97 0.55 17.33
C TYR A 148 19.49 0.22 17.19
N PRO A 149 19.15 -0.80 16.36
CA PRO A 149 17.76 -1.15 16.13
C PRO A 149 17.10 -1.81 17.34
N ARG A 150 15.79 -1.65 17.44
CA ARG A 150 14.92 -2.38 18.37
C ARG A 150 14.82 -3.86 17.99
N PHE A 151 14.70 -4.14 16.68
CA PHE A 151 14.52 -5.48 16.15
C PHE A 151 15.67 -5.90 15.23
N GLU A 152 15.98 -7.18 15.25
CA GLU A 152 16.97 -7.81 14.39
C GLU A 152 16.51 -7.85 12.93
N TRP A 153 15.21 -8.14 12.69
CA TRP A 153 14.60 -8.20 11.37
C TRP A 153 13.80 -6.93 11.06
N ARG A 154 14.12 -6.28 9.95
CA ARG A 154 13.44 -5.11 9.43
C ARG A 154 13.32 -5.28 7.92
N GLY A 155 12.28 -6.01 7.50
CA GLY A 155 12.12 -6.48 6.14
C GLY A 155 11.11 -5.66 5.34
N MET A 156 11.25 -5.78 4.02
CA MET A 156 10.23 -5.35 3.06
C MET A 156 10.19 -6.33 1.91
N MET A 157 8.99 -6.83 1.59
CA MET A 157 8.73 -7.71 0.45
C MET A 157 8.29 -6.88 -0.76
N LEU A 158 8.73 -7.30 -1.94
CA LEU A 158 8.21 -6.85 -3.23
C LEU A 158 7.80 -8.07 -4.07
N ASP A 159 6.54 -8.13 -4.44
CA ASP A 159 6.01 -9.09 -5.41
C ASP A 159 6.40 -8.68 -6.83
N VAL A 160 7.23 -9.51 -7.48
CA VAL A 160 7.63 -9.34 -8.87
C VAL A 160 6.98 -10.36 -9.80
N SER A 161 6.10 -11.21 -9.26
CA SER A 161 5.39 -12.25 -9.99
C SER A 161 4.14 -11.70 -10.69
N ARG A 162 3.23 -11.04 -9.95
CA ARG A 162 2.00 -10.49 -10.55
C ARG A 162 2.34 -9.37 -11.53
N GLN A 163 3.31 -8.50 -11.18
CA GLN A 163 3.91 -7.55 -12.12
C GLN A 163 5.42 -7.76 -12.15
N PHE A 164 6.00 -7.82 -13.36
CA PHE A 164 7.45 -7.93 -13.52
C PHE A 164 8.10 -6.56 -13.44
N PHE A 165 9.11 -6.43 -12.60
CA PHE A 165 9.96 -5.25 -12.49
C PHE A 165 11.38 -5.58 -12.93
N ASP A 166 12.00 -4.73 -13.73
CA ASP A 166 13.38 -4.92 -14.15
C ASP A 166 14.37 -4.82 -12.98
N LYS A 167 15.58 -5.31 -13.17
CA LYS A 167 16.59 -5.33 -12.11
C LYS A 167 17.01 -3.94 -11.62
N GLU A 168 16.89 -2.91 -12.47
CA GLU A 168 17.23 -1.54 -12.06
C GLU A 168 16.16 -0.98 -11.11
N THR A 169 14.89 -1.28 -11.35
CA THR A 169 13.81 -0.98 -10.40
C THR A 169 14.04 -1.68 -9.06
N VAL A 170 14.43 -2.95 -9.08
CA VAL A 170 14.76 -3.71 -7.86
C VAL A 170 15.96 -3.09 -7.12
N LYS A 171 17.00 -2.69 -7.83
CA LYS A 171 18.16 -2.01 -7.23
C LYS A 171 17.79 -0.67 -6.60
N ASN A 172 16.96 0.13 -7.27
CA ASN A 172 16.44 1.38 -6.70
C ASN A 172 15.67 1.12 -5.40
N TYR A 173 14.84 0.07 -5.39
CA TYR A 173 14.09 -0.32 -4.20
C TYR A 173 15.02 -0.69 -3.05
N ILE A 174 16.10 -1.42 -3.30
CA ILE A 174 17.15 -1.76 -2.33
C ILE A 174 17.85 -0.50 -1.80
N ASP A 175 18.14 0.49 -2.66
CA ASP A 175 18.71 1.78 -2.23
C ASP A 175 17.80 2.51 -1.24
N TRP A 176 16.50 2.52 -1.52
CA TRP A 176 15.50 3.14 -0.65
C TRP A 176 15.37 2.42 0.69
N LEU A 177 15.42 1.08 0.69
CA LEU A 177 15.43 0.28 1.92
C LEU A 177 16.68 0.58 2.76
N ALA A 178 17.86 0.58 2.16
CA ALA A 178 19.12 0.90 2.83
C ALA A 178 19.09 2.31 3.46
N ALA A 179 18.53 3.31 2.74
CA ALA A 179 18.39 4.67 3.25
C ALA A 179 17.53 4.75 4.52
N HIS A 180 16.61 3.81 4.71
CA HIS A 180 15.72 3.66 5.86
C HIS A 180 16.22 2.64 6.90
N LYS A 181 17.47 2.17 6.80
CA LYS A 181 18.08 1.17 7.69
C LYS A 181 17.30 -0.17 7.76
N MET A 182 16.53 -0.48 6.71
CA MET A 182 15.98 -1.81 6.50
C MET A 182 17.12 -2.77 6.15
N ASN A 183 17.05 -4.02 6.60
CA ASN A 183 18.17 -4.95 6.43
C ASN A 183 17.84 -6.22 5.67
N VAL A 184 16.57 -6.45 5.33
CA VAL A 184 16.15 -7.61 4.53
C VAL A 184 15.24 -7.14 3.40
N PHE A 185 15.61 -7.49 2.17
CA PHE A 185 14.73 -7.42 1.00
C PHE A 185 14.18 -8.84 0.76
N HIS A 186 12.88 -9.01 0.95
CA HIS A 186 12.17 -10.25 0.66
C HIS A 186 11.72 -10.20 -0.79
N TRP A 187 12.32 -11.02 -1.65
CA TRP A 187 12.07 -11.03 -3.07
C TRP A 187 11.09 -12.14 -3.41
N HIS A 188 9.82 -11.79 -3.59
CA HIS A 188 8.75 -12.71 -3.96
C HIS A 188 8.83 -12.99 -5.47
N LEU A 189 9.56 -14.07 -5.81
CA LEU A 189 10.02 -14.36 -7.17
C LEU A 189 9.04 -15.17 -8.00
N THR A 190 8.10 -15.87 -7.37
CA THR A 190 7.22 -16.81 -8.08
C THR A 190 5.82 -16.78 -7.48
N ASP A 191 4.81 -16.98 -8.34
CA ASP A 191 3.41 -17.11 -7.98
C ASP A 191 2.62 -17.65 -9.17
N ASP A 192 1.31 -17.75 -9.09
CA ASP A 192 0.41 -18.21 -10.16
C ASP A 192 0.63 -17.48 -11.49
N ASN A 193 1.01 -16.20 -11.45
CA ASN A 193 1.06 -15.29 -12.59
C ASN A 193 2.42 -15.16 -13.23
N GLY A 194 3.44 -15.80 -12.67
CA GLY A 194 4.77 -15.81 -13.25
C GLY A 194 5.86 -16.39 -12.38
N TRP A 195 6.78 -17.08 -13.01
CA TRP A 195 8.02 -17.56 -12.43
C TRP A 195 9.19 -16.69 -12.87
N ARG A 196 9.87 -15.99 -11.94
CA ARG A 196 10.81 -14.91 -12.28
C ARG A 196 12.29 -15.26 -12.10
N VAL A 197 12.63 -16.45 -11.62
CA VAL A 197 14.02 -16.87 -11.36
C VAL A 197 14.46 -17.95 -12.33
N GLU A 198 15.60 -17.76 -13.02
CA GLU A 198 16.16 -18.77 -13.92
C GLU A 198 16.62 -19.99 -13.11
N ILE A 199 16.05 -21.16 -13.44
CA ILE A 199 16.45 -22.47 -12.93
C ILE A 199 16.92 -23.30 -14.15
N LYS A 200 18.22 -23.53 -14.26
CA LYS A 200 18.80 -24.18 -15.45
C LYS A 200 18.40 -25.64 -15.61
N SER A 201 18.17 -26.32 -14.49
CA SER A 201 17.64 -27.70 -14.49
C SER A 201 16.19 -27.79 -14.93
N MET A 202 15.45 -26.66 -14.90
CA MET A 202 14.01 -26.57 -15.23
C MET A 202 13.75 -25.37 -16.15
N PRO A 203 14.23 -25.37 -17.40
CA PRO A 203 14.22 -24.18 -18.27
C PRO A 203 12.83 -23.65 -18.63
N ASP A 204 11.83 -24.52 -18.72
CA ASP A 204 10.45 -24.12 -19.04
C ASP A 204 9.80 -23.26 -17.96
N LEU A 205 10.31 -23.25 -16.73
CA LEU A 205 9.85 -22.32 -15.68
C LEU A 205 10.01 -20.85 -16.12
N THR A 206 11.04 -20.53 -16.89
CA THR A 206 11.25 -19.17 -17.42
C THR A 206 10.91 -19.03 -18.89
N LEU A 207 11.07 -20.07 -19.70
CA LEU A 207 10.68 -20.02 -21.12
C LEU A 207 9.16 -19.92 -21.31
N LYS A 208 8.38 -20.58 -20.45
CA LYS A 208 6.92 -20.62 -20.46
C LYS A 208 6.32 -19.91 -19.24
N GLY A 209 6.70 -20.33 -18.05
CA GLY A 209 6.09 -19.87 -16.79
C GLY A 209 6.36 -18.41 -16.41
N ALA A 210 7.31 -17.74 -17.08
CA ALA A 210 7.55 -16.31 -16.89
C ALA A 210 6.64 -15.42 -17.75
N TRP A 211 5.82 -15.99 -18.64
CA TRP A 211 5.06 -15.26 -19.63
C TRP A 211 3.58 -15.58 -19.56
N ARG A 212 2.77 -14.53 -19.68
CA ARG A 212 1.31 -14.63 -19.75
C ARG A 212 0.77 -13.83 -20.93
N GLY A 213 -0.39 -14.21 -21.43
CA GLY A 213 -1.03 -13.52 -22.54
C GLY A 213 -1.71 -14.48 -23.52
N PRO A 214 -2.26 -13.97 -24.63
CA PRO A 214 -2.88 -14.80 -25.63
C PRO A 214 -1.88 -15.81 -26.24
N GLY A 215 -2.23 -17.11 -26.19
CA GLY A 215 -1.39 -18.19 -26.68
C GLY A 215 -0.27 -18.65 -25.74
N GLU A 216 -0.09 -18.02 -24.59
CA GLU A 216 0.83 -18.45 -23.56
C GLU A 216 0.16 -19.49 -22.63
N VAL A 217 0.98 -20.22 -21.85
CA VAL A 217 0.49 -21.20 -20.87
C VAL A 217 -0.23 -20.56 -19.70
N LEU A 218 0.08 -19.28 -19.43
CA LEU A 218 -0.60 -18.46 -18.43
C LEU A 218 -1.54 -17.47 -19.12
N LEU A 219 -2.76 -17.36 -18.58
CA LEU A 219 -3.78 -16.45 -19.08
C LEU A 219 -3.45 -14.98 -18.81
N PRO A 220 -3.95 -14.04 -19.64
CA PRO A 220 -3.86 -12.60 -19.35
C PRO A 220 -4.42 -12.25 -17.98
N SER A 221 -3.76 -11.37 -17.25
CA SER A 221 -4.20 -10.91 -15.92
C SER A 221 -3.57 -9.57 -15.54
N TYR A 222 -4.14 -8.88 -14.57
CA TYR A 222 -3.59 -7.68 -13.92
C TYR A 222 -3.06 -6.62 -14.89
N GLY A 223 -3.87 -6.20 -15.86
CA GLY A 223 -3.51 -5.15 -16.80
C GLY A 223 -2.62 -5.58 -17.97
N SER A 224 -2.29 -6.87 -18.12
CA SER A 224 -1.42 -7.32 -19.23
C SER A 224 -2.07 -7.22 -20.61
N GLY A 225 -3.41 -7.16 -20.71
CA GLY A 225 -4.15 -6.99 -21.96
C GLY A 225 -3.89 -8.11 -22.98
N ASN A 226 -4.04 -7.77 -24.26
CA ASN A 226 -3.85 -8.65 -25.41
C ASN A 226 -2.38 -8.85 -25.83
N LYS A 227 -1.44 -8.56 -24.96
CA LYS A 227 -0.02 -8.65 -25.30
C LYS A 227 0.64 -9.74 -24.46
N ARG A 228 1.66 -10.36 -25.05
CA ARG A 228 2.59 -11.17 -24.28
C ARG A 228 3.25 -10.29 -23.23
N TYR A 229 3.11 -10.63 -21.94
CA TYR A 229 3.64 -9.88 -20.81
C TYR A 229 4.43 -10.80 -19.88
N GLY A 230 5.55 -10.32 -19.38
CA GLY A 230 6.35 -11.03 -18.39
C GLY A 230 7.82 -10.66 -18.47
N GLY A 231 8.63 -11.51 -17.90
CA GLY A 231 10.08 -11.36 -17.79
C GLY A 231 10.61 -12.24 -16.67
N TYR A 232 11.92 -12.36 -16.60
CA TYR A 232 12.60 -13.10 -15.53
C TYR A 232 14.00 -12.56 -15.33
N TYR A 233 14.61 -12.93 -14.21
CA TYR A 233 15.99 -12.61 -13.88
C TYR A 233 16.85 -13.83 -14.19
N THR A 234 17.93 -13.62 -14.96
CA THR A 234 18.96 -14.64 -15.14
C THR A 234 19.72 -14.86 -13.82
N GLN A 235 20.38 -15.98 -13.68
CA GLN A 235 21.24 -16.23 -12.50
C GLN A 235 22.31 -15.15 -12.33
N ASN A 236 22.80 -14.57 -13.44
CA ASN A 236 23.75 -13.46 -13.38
C ASN A 236 23.11 -12.16 -12.89
N ASP A 237 21.89 -11.84 -13.34
CA ASP A 237 21.15 -10.68 -12.84
C ASP A 237 20.91 -10.80 -11.33
N ILE A 238 20.52 -11.98 -10.85
CA ILE A 238 20.32 -12.23 -9.41
C ILE A 238 21.63 -12.04 -8.63
N LYS A 239 22.74 -12.63 -9.08
CA LYS A 239 24.04 -12.47 -8.42
C LYS A 239 24.50 -11.02 -8.39
N GLU A 240 24.23 -10.25 -9.44
CA GLU A 240 24.51 -8.82 -9.51
C GLU A 240 23.67 -8.06 -8.46
N VAL A 241 22.36 -8.31 -8.38
CA VAL A 241 21.46 -7.67 -7.40
C VAL A 241 21.82 -8.06 -5.96
N VAL A 242 22.19 -9.31 -5.73
CA VAL A 242 22.65 -9.79 -4.40
C VAL A 242 23.93 -9.07 -3.97
N ALA A 243 24.91 -8.94 -4.88
CA ALA A 243 26.16 -8.22 -4.59
C ALA A 243 25.89 -6.71 -4.35
N TYR A 244 24.98 -6.13 -5.11
CA TYR A 244 24.53 -4.74 -4.97
C TYR A 244 23.88 -4.48 -3.60
N ALA A 245 23.00 -5.37 -3.15
CA ALA A 245 22.33 -5.29 -1.84
C ALA A 245 23.34 -5.45 -0.69
N ALA A 246 24.24 -6.43 -0.79
CA ALA A 246 25.27 -6.66 0.22
C ALA A 246 26.21 -5.44 0.42
N ALA A 247 26.54 -4.71 -0.65
CA ALA A 247 27.31 -3.47 -0.59
C ALA A 247 26.60 -2.34 0.18
N ARG A 248 25.27 -2.46 0.39
CA ARG A 248 24.39 -1.54 1.09
C ARG A 248 23.96 -2.00 2.49
N GLY A 249 24.39 -3.21 2.87
CA GLY A 249 24.03 -3.83 4.15
C GLY A 249 22.63 -4.47 4.17
N VAL A 250 22.05 -4.75 3.00
CA VAL A 250 20.76 -5.42 2.85
C VAL A 250 20.99 -6.87 2.40
N ASP A 251 20.38 -7.82 3.10
CA ASP A 251 20.32 -9.21 2.68
C ASP A 251 19.10 -9.44 1.77
N ILE A 252 19.21 -10.39 0.85
CA ILE A 252 18.09 -10.78 -0.02
C ILE A 252 17.62 -12.17 0.37
N MET A 253 16.37 -12.29 0.78
CA MET A 253 15.67 -13.55 1.01
C MET A 253 14.81 -13.87 -0.22
N PRO A 254 15.10 -14.96 -0.95
CA PRO A 254 14.25 -15.42 -2.03
C PRO A 254 13.01 -16.12 -1.47
N GLU A 255 11.88 -15.92 -2.14
CA GLU A 255 10.67 -16.71 -1.94
C GLU A 255 10.31 -17.47 -3.20
N ILE A 256 9.95 -18.74 -3.02
CA ILE A 256 9.32 -19.58 -4.03
C ILE A 256 8.00 -20.13 -3.48
N GLU A 257 6.97 -20.10 -4.31
CA GLU A 257 5.64 -20.55 -3.95
C GLU A 257 5.50 -22.05 -4.08
N ILE A 258 5.36 -22.71 -2.93
CA ILE A 258 5.09 -24.14 -2.79
C ILE A 258 4.27 -24.42 -1.52
N PRO A 259 3.37 -25.40 -1.51
CA PRO A 259 2.88 -26.17 -2.65
C PRO A 259 1.72 -25.47 -3.38
N GLY A 260 1.16 -24.37 -2.83
CA GLY A 260 0.14 -23.51 -3.40
C GLY A 260 0.71 -22.45 -4.33
N HIS A 261 -0.12 -21.56 -4.86
CA HIS A 261 0.25 -20.42 -5.71
C HIS A 261 1.26 -20.78 -6.84
N SER A 262 1.18 -22.02 -7.33
CA SER A 262 2.18 -22.62 -8.21
C SER A 262 1.68 -22.83 -9.63
N ARG A 263 0.70 -22.04 -10.11
CA ARG A 263 0.16 -22.20 -11.45
C ARG A 263 1.24 -22.02 -12.54
N ALA A 264 2.18 -21.10 -12.35
CA ALA A 264 3.28 -20.92 -13.28
C ALA A 264 4.12 -22.21 -13.43
N VAL A 265 4.30 -22.96 -12.34
CA VAL A 265 5.00 -24.26 -12.36
C VAL A 265 4.14 -25.32 -13.04
N THR A 266 2.90 -25.50 -12.59
CA THR A 266 2.03 -26.57 -13.09
C THR A 266 1.56 -26.35 -14.52
N ALA A 267 1.60 -25.10 -15.03
CA ALA A 267 1.37 -24.80 -16.44
C ALA A 267 2.60 -25.12 -17.31
N SER A 268 3.80 -24.93 -16.77
CA SER A 268 5.07 -25.22 -17.47
C SER A 268 5.43 -26.71 -17.45
N TYR A 269 5.10 -27.40 -16.36
CA TYR A 269 5.34 -28.82 -16.09
C TYR A 269 4.08 -29.44 -15.46
N PRO A 270 3.08 -29.80 -16.28
CA PRO A 270 1.78 -30.29 -15.77
C PRO A 270 1.87 -31.53 -14.88
N GLU A 271 2.90 -32.35 -15.06
CA GLU A 271 3.15 -33.56 -14.27
C GLU A 271 3.47 -33.27 -12.80
N ILE A 272 3.91 -32.07 -12.45
CA ILE A 272 4.19 -31.66 -11.05
C ILE A 272 2.89 -31.50 -10.27
N GLY A 273 1.84 -31.04 -10.93
CA GLY A 273 0.54 -30.78 -10.32
C GLY A 273 -0.27 -32.04 -10.01
N CYS A 274 -1.32 -31.88 -9.26
CA CYS A 274 -2.32 -32.92 -9.05
C CYS A 274 -3.17 -33.14 -10.29
N VAL A 275 -3.59 -34.39 -10.50
CA VAL A 275 -4.58 -34.70 -11.53
C VAL A 275 -5.94 -34.18 -11.05
N THR A 276 -6.56 -33.31 -11.84
CA THR A 276 -7.91 -32.79 -11.59
C THR A 276 -8.66 -32.67 -12.91
N THR A 277 -9.97 -32.89 -12.88
CA THR A 277 -10.87 -32.73 -14.01
C THR A 277 -11.37 -31.29 -14.17
N GLU A 278 -11.17 -30.45 -13.15
CA GLU A 278 -11.58 -29.06 -13.20
C GLU A 278 -10.69 -28.24 -14.13
N GLU A 279 -11.31 -27.37 -14.93
CA GLU A 279 -10.59 -26.44 -15.78
C GLU A 279 -10.29 -25.14 -15.05
N THR A 280 -9.10 -24.60 -15.26
CA THR A 280 -8.70 -23.31 -14.72
C THR A 280 -9.47 -22.20 -15.43
N LYS A 281 -10.34 -21.50 -14.72
CA LYS A 281 -11.11 -20.36 -15.23
C LYS A 281 -10.46 -19.01 -14.96
N SER A 282 -9.48 -18.96 -14.09
CA SER A 282 -8.80 -17.74 -13.66
C SER A 282 -7.33 -18.02 -13.39
N VAL A 283 -6.50 -17.03 -13.53
CA VAL A 283 -5.06 -17.13 -13.27
C VAL A 283 -4.73 -17.10 -11.79
N GLN A 284 -5.63 -16.62 -10.94
CA GLN A 284 -5.53 -16.80 -9.48
C GLN A 284 -5.96 -18.20 -9.05
N GLY A 285 -5.70 -19.07 -9.88
CA GLY A 285 -5.48 -20.46 -9.85
C GLY A 285 -6.01 -21.34 -8.78
N GLU A 286 -7.13 -21.08 -8.32
CA GLU A 286 -7.82 -21.90 -7.34
C GLU A 286 -7.86 -23.39 -7.73
N VAL A 287 -7.61 -23.69 -9.02
CA VAL A 287 -7.54 -25.03 -9.57
C VAL A 287 -6.26 -25.20 -10.37
N LYS A 288 -5.58 -26.34 -10.24
CA LYS A 288 -4.32 -26.67 -10.92
C LYS A 288 -3.11 -25.82 -10.51
N ASN A 289 -3.14 -25.16 -9.36
CA ASN A 289 -2.02 -24.40 -8.83
C ASN A 289 -1.29 -25.05 -7.65
N VAL A 290 -1.53 -26.35 -7.43
CA VAL A 290 -1.00 -27.07 -6.26
C VAL A 290 -0.10 -28.20 -6.68
N TRP A 291 1.09 -28.32 -6.07
CA TRP A 291 1.99 -29.45 -6.24
C TRP A 291 1.36 -30.75 -5.73
N CYS A 292 1.59 -31.84 -6.45
CA CYS A 292 1.16 -33.17 -6.02
C CYS A 292 2.13 -33.69 -4.93
N VAL A 293 1.69 -33.68 -3.68
CA VAL A 293 2.48 -34.13 -2.52
C VAL A 293 2.74 -35.64 -2.56
N GLY A 294 1.80 -36.40 -3.17
CA GLY A 294 1.94 -37.86 -3.31
C GLY A 294 2.88 -38.32 -4.43
N ARG A 295 3.51 -37.38 -5.16
CA ARG A 295 4.48 -37.67 -6.20
C ARG A 295 5.90 -37.53 -5.68
N GLU A 296 6.63 -38.63 -5.56
CA GLU A 296 7.97 -38.65 -4.96
C GLU A 296 8.99 -37.84 -5.76
N GLU A 297 8.93 -37.87 -7.08
CA GLU A 297 9.82 -37.14 -8.00
C GLU A 297 9.77 -35.62 -7.79
N ASN A 298 8.66 -35.11 -7.24
CA ASN A 298 8.53 -33.67 -6.97
C ASN A 298 9.54 -33.19 -5.91
N TYR A 299 9.94 -34.05 -4.98
CA TYR A 299 10.96 -33.71 -3.99
C TYR A 299 12.38 -33.66 -4.57
N GLU A 300 12.66 -34.46 -5.60
CA GLU A 300 13.92 -34.39 -6.35
C GLU A 300 13.99 -33.11 -7.19
N ILE A 301 12.85 -32.72 -7.77
CA ILE A 301 12.71 -31.44 -8.47
C ILE A 301 12.94 -30.26 -7.52
N LEU A 302 12.31 -30.29 -6.32
CA LEU A 302 12.50 -29.25 -5.31
C LEU A 302 13.95 -29.20 -4.81
N ASP A 303 14.60 -30.35 -4.62
CA ASP A 303 16.01 -30.40 -4.26
C ASP A 303 16.90 -29.69 -5.30
N SER A 304 16.62 -29.92 -6.59
CA SER A 304 17.34 -29.26 -7.70
C SER A 304 17.11 -27.74 -7.74
N ILE A 305 15.86 -27.29 -7.55
CA ILE A 305 15.51 -25.87 -7.51
C ILE A 305 16.22 -25.20 -6.29
N ILE A 306 16.10 -25.77 -5.11
CA ILE A 306 16.69 -25.22 -3.87
C ILE A 306 18.22 -25.19 -3.97
N LYS A 307 18.84 -26.19 -4.58
CA LYS A 307 20.27 -26.20 -4.87
C LYS A 307 20.71 -25.01 -5.70
N GLU A 308 20.00 -24.72 -6.78
CA GLU A 308 20.34 -23.58 -7.64
C GLU A 308 20.10 -22.24 -6.93
N LEU A 309 19.00 -22.12 -6.16
CA LEU A 309 18.73 -20.92 -5.36
C LEU A 309 19.84 -20.64 -4.36
N THR A 310 20.30 -21.67 -3.62
CA THR A 310 21.39 -21.50 -2.64
C THR A 310 22.71 -21.11 -3.27
N GLY A 311 22.93 -21.43 -4.55
CA GLY A 311 24.07 -20.98 -5.34
C GLY A 311 24.04 -19.51 -5.74
N MET A 312 22.87 -18.88 -5.69
CA MET A 312 22.64 -17.46 -6.03
C MET A 312 22.46 -16.59 -4.78
N PHE A 313 21.77 -17.10 -3.78
CA PHE A 313 21.39 -16.36 -2.57
C PHE A 313 22.20 -16.84 -1.35
N PRO A 314 23.16 -16.04 -0.87
CA PRO A 314 24.00 -16.41 0.27
C PRO A 314 23.32 -16.24 1.62
N PHE A 315 22.16 -15.62 1.70
CA PHE A 315 21.42 -15.41 2.95
C PHE A 315 20.98 -16.72 3.57
N ASP A 316 20.93 -16.77 4.89
CA ASP A 316 20.67 -18.02 5.64
C ASP A 316 19.26 -18.58 5.43
N TYR A 317 18.33 -17.81 4.89
CA TYR A 317 16.90 -18.13 4.81
C TYR A 317 16.41 -18.30 3.38
N ILE A 318 15.55 -19.30 3.18
CA ILE A 318 14.70 -19.47 1.99
C ILE A 318 13.25 -19.46 2.45
N HIS A 319 12.44 -18.60 1.87
CA HIS A 319 11.01 -18.58 2.11
C HIS A 319 10.31 -19.53 1.15
N VAL A 320 9.53 -20.46 1.71
CA VAL A 320 8.85 -21.53 0.99
C VAL A 320 7.34 -21.33 0.93
N ALA A 321 6.91 -20.08 1.15
CA ALA A 321 5.52 -19.67 1.10
C ALA A 321 4.57 -20.48 2.01
N GLY A 322 3.66 -21.26 1.43
CA GLY A 322 2.77 -22.19 2.13
C GLY A 322 1.42 -21.63 2.50
N ASP A 323 1.08 -20.46 1.97
CA ASP A 323 -0.18 -19.78 2.15
C ASP A 323 -1.26 -20.32 1.20
N GLU A 324 -2.51 -20.15 1.61
CA GLU A 324 -3.75 -20.33 0.83
C GLU A 324 -3.83 -21.64 0.01
N VAL A 325 -3.21 -22.71 0.49
CA VAL A 325 -3.14 -23.99 -0.23
C VAL A 325 -4.54 -24.58 -0.43
N ASN A 326 -4.92 -24.80 -1.68
CA ASN A 326 -6.19 -25.47 -2.00
C ASN A 326 -6.11 -26.98 -1.71
N THR A 327 -6.34 -27.35 -0.46
CA THR A 327 -6.28 -28.74 0.00
C THR A 327 -7.37 -29.63 -0.61
N SER A 328 -8.45 -29.07 -1.18
CA SER A 328 -9.50 -29.85 -1.85
C SER A 328 -8.97 -30.59 -3.09
N THR A 329 -7.97 -30.02 -3.77
CA THR A 329 -7.28 -30.65 -4.90
C THR A 329 -6.59 -31.96 -4.50
N TRP A 330 -6.00 -32.00 -3.30
CA TRP A 330 -5.36 -33.21 -2.80
C TRP A 330 -6.37 -34.35 -2.49
N LYS A 331 -7.56 -33.98 -2.00
CA LYS A 331 -8.63 -34.97 -1.74
C LYS A 331 -9.14 -35.64 -3.01
N GLN A 332 -8.99 -35.01 -4.16
CA GLN A 332 -9.38 -35.52 -5.48
C GLN A 332 -8.23 -36.26 -6.18
N CYS A 333 -6.99 -36.05 -5.77
CA CYS A 333 -5.82 -36.59 -6.41
C CYS A 333 -5.53 -38.03 -5.92
N PRO A 334 -5.53 -39.07 -6.80
CA PRO A 334 -5.32 -40.46 -6.39
C PRO A 334 -3.97 -40.69 -5.66
N LYS A 335 -2.90 -40.00 -6.08
CA LYS A 335 -1.58 -40.12 -5.43
C LYS A 335 -1.57 -39.51 -4.03
N CYS A 336 -2.22 -38.35 -3.85
CA CYS A 336 -2.29 -37.70 -2.54
C CYS A 336 -3.18 -38.48 -1.57
N THR A 337 -4.34 -39.00 -2.03
CA THR A 337 -5.21 -39.83 -1.20
C THR A 337 -4.54 -41.13 -0.79
N ALA A 338 -3.85 -41.83 -1.72
CA ALA A 338 -3.07 -43.02 -1.40
C ALA A 338 -1.95 -42.75 -0.37
N LEU A 339 -1.29 -41.60 -0.45
CA LEU A 339 -0.31 -41.20 0.55
C LEU A 339 -0.98 -40.92 1.91
N MET A 340 -2.12 -40.24 1.93
CA MET A 340 -2.87 -39.98 3.17
C MET A 340 -3.28 -41.29 3.84
N GLU A 341 -3.81 -42.26 3.08
CA GLU A 341 -4.17 -43.59 3.58
C GLU A 341 -2.94 -44.30 4.15
N LYS A 342 -1.83 -44.33 3.41
CA LYS A 342 -0.57 -44.96 3.84
C LYS A 342 -0.02 -44.35 5.13
N GLN A 343 -0.19 -43.05 5.35
CA GLN A 343 0.32 -42.34 6.54
C GLN A 343 -0.73 -42.29 7.67
N GLY A 344 -1.96 -42.72 7.44
CA GLY A 344 -3.06 -42.64 8.40
C GLY A 344 -3.55 -41.21 8.61
N PHE A 345 -3.38 -40.32 7.63
CA PHE A 345 -3.83 -38.94 7.69
C PHE A 345 -5.33 -38.84 7.42
N THR A 346 -6.04 -38.12 8.28
CA THR A 346 -7.48 -37.90 8.17
C THR A 346 -7.82 -36.47 7.73
N ASP A 347 -6.84 -35.55 7.87
CA ASP A 347 -6.96 -34.15 7.50
C ASP A 347 -5.88 -33.77 6.46
N PRO A 348 -6.23 -33.12 5.35
CA PRO A 348 -5.27 -32.69 4.34
C PRO A 348 -4.22 -31.69 4.87
N PHE A 349 -4.46 -30.97 5.97
CA PHE A 349 -3.43 -30.18 6.62
C PHE A 349 -2.28 -31.04 7.19
N GLN A 350 -2.55 -32.31 7.55
CA GLN A 350 -1.48 -33.24 7.92
C GLN A 350 -0.60 -33.60 6.72
N LEU A 351 -1.19 -33.62 5.50
CA LEU A 351 -0.44 -33.81 4.27
C LEU A 351 0.42 -32.56 3.95
N GLN A 352 -0.11 -31.38 4.20
CA GLN A 352 0.64 -30.11 4.09
C GLN A 352 1.85 -30.12 5.05
N ASN A 353 1.65 -30.48 6.31
CA ASN A 353 2.73 -30.60 7.28
C ASN A 353 3.77 -31.65 6.87
N TYR A 354 3.34 -32.80 6.35
CA TYR A 354 4.24 -33.82 5.80
C TYR A 354 5.11 -33.26 4.67
N PHE A 355 4.50 -32.48 3.76
CA PHE A 355 5.23 -31.82 2.68
C PHE A 355 6.29 -30.86 3.22
N PHE A 356 5.95 -29.97 4.14
CA PHE A 356 6.90 -29.02 4.70
C PHE A 356 8.02 -29.67 5.48
N LYS A 357 7.76 -30.74 6.23
CA LYS A 357 8.82 -31.52 6.89
C LYS A 357 9.85 -32.10 5.90
N ARG A 358 9.43 -32.43 4.70
CA ARG A 358 10.34 -32.87 3.65
C ARG A 358 11.10 -31.71 3.01
N VAL A 359 10.42 -30.59 2.77
CA VAL A 359 11.04 -29.36 2.25
C VAL A 359 12.09 -28.82 3.25
N GLU A 360 11.78 -28.80 4.56
CA GLU A 360 12.74 -28.42 5.60
C GLU A 360 14.04 -29.23 5.48
N LYS A 361 13.97 -30.54 5.32
CA LYS A 361 15.15 -31.41 5.18
C LYS A 361 15.96 -31.09 3.90
N ILE A 362 15.27 -30.74 2.81
CA ILE A 362 15.92 -30.33 1.57
C ILE A 362 16.65 -28.99 1.77
N VAL A 363 16.03 -28.02 2.42
CA VAL A 363 16.64 -26.70 2.71
C VAL A 363 17.84 -26.86 3.65
N GLU A 364 17.68 -27.66 4.73
CA GLU A 364 18.76 -27.96 5.70
C GLU A 364 19.99 -28.65 5.06
N LYS A 365 19.79 -29.52 4.06
CA LYS A 365 20.87 -30.16 3.28
C LYS A 365 21.85 -29.12 2.68
N TYR A 366 21.37 -27.93 2.37
CA TYR A 366 22.19 -26.85 1.82
C TYR A 366 22.61 -25.81 2.87
N ASN A 367 22.55 -26.15 4.16
CA ASN A 367 22.88 -25.27 5.28
C ASN A 367 22.07 -23.96 5.26
N ARG A 368 20.77 -24.05 4.93
CA ARG A 368 19.81 -22.94 4.98
C ARG A 368 18.71 -23.24 5.99
N LYS A 369 17.97 -22.21 6.37
CA LYS A 369 16.80 -22.28 7.25
C LYS A 369 15.55 -22.04 6.45
N THR A 370 14.52 -22.80 6.76
CA THR A 370 13.20 -22.63 6.18
C THR A 370 12.44 -21.50 6.86
N THR A 371 11.76 -20.70 6.09
CA THR A 371 10.73 -19.76 6.58
C THR A 371 9.49 -19.90 5.71
N GLY A 372 8.32 -19.48 6.22
CA GLY A 372 7.08 -19.49 5.44
C GLY A 372 5.98 -18.70 6.13
N TRP A 373 4.88 -18.58 5.44
CA TRP A 373 3.69 -17.94 5.98
C TRP A 373 3.10 -18.75 7.14
N ASN A 374 2.30 -18.12 7.98
CA ASN A 374 1.81 -18.76 9.22
C ASN A 374 1.00 -20.04 9.01
N GLU A 375 0.45 -20.28 7.82
CA GLU A 375 -0.30 -21.49 7.49
C GLU A 375 0.56 -22.76 7.45
N ILE A 376 1.88 -22.64 7.29
CA ILE A 376 2.75 -23.84 7.37
C ILE A 376 2.70 -24.54 8.75
N MET A 377 2.23 -23.81 9.78
CA MET A 377 2.04 -24.36 11.13
C MET A 377 0.77 -25.22 11.27
N GLU A 378 -0.04 -25.32 10.23
CA GLU A 378 -1.27 -26.12 10.25
C GLU A 378 -0.96 -27.59 10.05
N GLY A 379 -1.80 -28.46 10.62
CA GLY A 379 -1.71 -29.92 10.47
C GLY A 379 -0.60 -30.61 11.24
N GLY A 380 0.27 -29.90 11.98
CA GLY A 380 1.29 -30.53 12.83
C GLY A 380 2.41 -29.60 13.27
N GLU A 381 3.46 -30.17 13.84
CA GLU A 381 4.64 -29.46 14.29
C GLU A 381 5.68 -29.35 13.17
N LEU A 382 6.43 -28.25 13.18
CA LEU A 382 7.57 -27.97 12.31
C LEU A 382 8.88 -28.02 13.10
N SER A 383 10.01 -27.96 12.42
CA SER A 383 11.31 -27.75 13.04
C SER A 383 11.32 -26.48 13.89
N PRO A 384 11.87 -26.49 15.12
CA PRO A 384 12.03 -25.28 15.93
C PRO A 384 12.89 -24.20 15.25
N ASN A 385 13.68 -24.58 14.23
CA ASN A 385 14.50 -23.66 13.45
C ASN A 385 13.72 -22.93 12.34
N THR A 386 12.50 -23.38 12.03
CA THR A 386 11.64 -22.73 11.04
C THR A 386 11.06 -21.44 11.60
N GLU A 387 11.28 -20.34 10.90
CA GLU A 387 10.78 -19.01 11.27
C GLU A 387 9.48 -18.69 10.54
N ILE A 388 8.54 -18.06 11.21
CA ILE A 388 7.18 -17.86 10.74
C ILE A 388 6.91 -16.38 10.43
N PHE A 389 6.33 -16.11 9.26
CA PHE A 389 5.81 -14.82 8.87
C PHE A 389 4.31 -14.74 9.14
N ALA A 390 3.92 -13.93 10.12
CA ALA A 390 2.54 -13.80 10.55
C ALA A 390 1.84 -12.66 9.81
N TRP A 391 1.13 -12.98 8.71
CA TRP A 391 0.47 -12.00 7.85
C TRP A 391 -1.03 -11.88 8.10
N GLN A 392 -1.72 -12.96 8.47
CA GLN A 392 -3.17 -12.98 8.64
C GLN A 392 -3.66 -12.14 9.83
N GLY A 393 -2.75 -11.80 10.76
CA GLY A 393 -3.07 -10.92 11.87
C GLY A 393 -2.13 -11.12 13.07
N ILE A 394 -2.26 -10.26 14.07
CA ILE A 394 -1.44 -10.28 15.28
C ILE A 394 -1.60 -11.61 16.03
N SER A 395 -2.81 -12.18 16.07
CA SER A 395 -3.11 -13.45 16.75
C SER A 395 -2.30 -14.62 16.21
N TYR A 396 -1.98 -14.65 14.92
CA TYR A 396 -1.15 -15.69 14.33
C TYR A 396 0.32 -15.55 14.75
N GLY A 397 0.81 -14.32 14.92
CA GLY A 397 2.13 -14.08 15.49
C GLY A 397 2.22 -14.49 16.96
N ILE A 398 1.17 -14.23 17.75
CA ILE A 398 1.05 -14.71 19.12
C ILE A 398 1.11 -16.26 19.15
N LYS A 399 0.28 -16.91 18.35
CA LYS A 399 0.23 -18.38 18.25
C LYS A 399 1.58 -18.99 17.84
N SER A 400 2.28 -18.36 16.89
CA SER A 400 3.61 -18.77 16.45
C SER A 400 4.64 -18.71 17.60
N ALA A 401 4.71 -17.56 18.30
CA ALA A 401 5.62 -17.39 19.44
C ALA A 401 5.27 -18.33 20.62
N GLN A 402 3.98 -18.58 20.87
CA GLN A 402 3.52 -19.54 21.89
C GLN A 402 3.93 -20.98 21.54
N LYS A 403 4.01 -21.34 20.25
CA LYS A 403 4.53 -22.62 19.77
C LYS A 403 6.08 -22.69 19.78
N GLY A 404 6.77 -21.62 20.15
CA GLY A 404 8.23 -21.57 20.25
C GLY A 404 8.96 -21.16 18.97
N HIS A 405 8.25 -20.77 17.91
CA HIS A 405 8.87 -20.31 16.66
C HIS A 405 9.30 -18.86 16.74
N LYS A 406 10.47 -18.54 16.18
CA LYS A 406 10.83 -17.15 15.88
C LYS A 406 9.87 -16.60 14.85
N THR A 407 9.38 -15.39 15.10
CA THR A 407 8.27 -14.82 14.34
C THR A 407 8.63 -13.45 13.80
N ILE A 408 8.32 -13.22 12.53
CA ILE A 408 8.34 -11.93 11.87
C ILE A 408 6.91 -11.45 11.77
N MET A 409 6.61 -10.30 12.39
CA MET A 409 5.28 -9.70 12.39
C MET A 409 5.06 -8.92 11.09
N MET A 410 4.04 -9.33 10.34
CA MET A 410 3.68 -8.74 9.05
C MET A 410 2.15 -8.66 8.86
N PRO A 411 1.36 -8.26 9.89
CA PRO A 411 -0.09 -8.31 9.80
C PRO A 411 -0.62 -7.40 8.68
N GLY A 412 -1.41 -7.96 7.77
CA GLY A 412 -1.91 -7.29 6.58
C GLY A 412 -2.69 -6.01 6.88
N GLN A 413 -3.39 -5.94 8.04
CA GLN A 413 -4.14 -4.79 8.50
C GLN A 413 -3.30 -3.53 8.74
N TYR A 414 -1.97 -3.67 8.86
CA TYR A 414 -1.04 -2.59 9.16
C TYR A 414 0.13 -2.49 8.19
N LEU A 415 0.63 -3.62 7.68
CA LEU A 415 1.91 -3.70 7.00
C LEU A 415 1.84 -4.21 5.56
N TYR A 416 0.63 -4.48 5.01
CA TYR A 416 0.45 -4.69 3.58
C TYR A 416 0.24 -3.35 2.88
N PHE A 417 1.21 -2.98 2.05
CA PHE A 417 1.25 -1.67 1.38
C PHE A 417 0.57 -1.67 0.00
N ASP A 418 0.02 -2.78 -0.42
CA ASP A 418 -0.96 -2.90 -1.49
C ASP A 418 -2.38 -2.51 -1.03
N MET A 419 -2.63 -2.43 0.28
CA MET A 419 -3.88 -1.88 0.81
C MET A 419 -4.05 -0.41 0.44
N ALA A 420 -5.29 -0.03 0.10
CA ALA A 420 -5.67 1.35 -0.17
C ALA A 420 -5.33 2.27 1.03
N GLN A 421 -4.92 3.50 0.75
CA GLN A 421 -4.54 4.46 1.78
C GLN A 421 -5.68 5.41 2.16
N SER A 422 -6.76 5.42 1.37
CA SER A 422 -8.03 6.08 1.68
C SER A 422 -9.18 5.39 0.94
N GLU A 423 -10.41 5.74 1.27
CA GLU A 423 -11.62 5.16 0.64
C GLU A 423 -11.71 5.42 -0.87
N ASN A 424 -11.06 6.45 -1.38
CA ASN A 424 -11.13 6.85 -2.78
C ASN A 424 -9.86 6.49 -3.58
N GLU A 425 -8.91 5.74 -2.98
CA GLU A 425 -7.67 5.33 -3.65
C GLU A 425 -7.72 3.86 -4.08
N ARG A 426 -6.95 3.56 -5.13
CA ARG A 426 -6.73 2.17 -5.56
C ARG A 426 -5.94 1.41 -4.50
N GLY A 427 -6.23 0.15 -4.39
CA GLY A 427 -5.59 -0.79 -3.50
C GLY A 427 -6.58 -1.81 -2.95
N HIS A 428 -6.07 -2.87 -2.40
CA HIS A 428 -6.89 -3.84 -1.67
C HIS A 428 -7.52 -3.19 -0.43
N ARG A 429 -8.65 -3.75 0.03
CA ARG A 429 -9.38 -3.28 1.23
C ARG A 429 -9.79 -4.40 2.16
N TRP A 430 -9.49 -5.63 1.78
CA TRP A 430 -9.94 -6.81 2.54
C TRP A 430 -9.38 -6.85 3.96
N ALA A 431 -8.16 -6.32 4.19
CA ALA A 431 -7.57 -6.26 5.52
C ALA A 431 -7.89 -4.95 6.25
N ALA A 432 -7.72 -3.81 5.57
CA ALA A 432 -7.97 -2.46 6.10
C ALA A 432 -7.73 -1.37 5.05
N ILE A 433 -8.09 -0.13 5.39
CA ILE A 433 -7.51 1.08 4.78
C ILE A 433 -6.24 1.40 5.57
N THR A 434 -5.08 1.36 4.92
CA THR A 434 -3.78 1.43 5.59
C THR A 434 -2.97 2.64 5.13
N ASP A 435 -3.22 3.78 5.75
CA ASP A 435 -2.41 4.98 5.56
C ASP A 435 -1.10 4.93 6.37
N THR A 436 -0.29 5.98 6.26
CA THR A 436 0.98 6.09 6.99
C THR A 436 0.81 6.10 8.50
N LYS A 437 -0.28 6.71 9.02
CA LYS A 437 -0.56 6.78 10.45
C LYS A 437 -0.95 5.42 11.01
N ARG A 438 -1.78 4.68 10.27
CA ARG A 438 -2.15 3.31 10.63
C ARG A 438 -0.94 2.38 10.63
N ALA A 439 -0.11 2.41 9.59
CA ALA A 439 1.14 1.65 9.56
C ALA A 439 2.03 1.98 10.77
N TYR A 440 2.21 3.26 11.09
CA TYR A 440 2.98 3.71 12.26
C TYR A 440 2.38 3.26 13.59
N SER A 441 1.07 3.12 13.68
CA SER A 441 0.38 2.75 14.95
C SER A 441 0.68 1.32 15.40
N PHE A 442 1.09 0.44 14.49
CA PHE A 442 1.36 -0.96 14.78
C PHE A 442 2.41 -1.14 15.88
N GLU A 443 2.11 -1.98 16.87
CA GLU A 443 3.05 -2.40 17.91
C GLU A 443 3.39 -3.88 17.74
N PRO A 444 4.66 -4.22 17.42
CA PRO A 444 5.03 -5.58 17.05
C PRO A 444 5.00 -6.59 18.20
N ILE A 445 5.18 -6.17 19.45
CA ILE A 445 5.19 -7.07 20.60
C ILE A 445 3.89 -6.98 21.36
N PRO A 446 3.00 -7.99 21.29
CA PRO A 446 1.76 -8.06 22.07
C PRO A 446 2.09 -8.47 23.53
N GLU A 447 2.53 -7.52 24.33
CA GLU A 447 3.07 -7.73 25.68
C GLU A 447 2.07 -8.39 26.64
N ASN A 448 0.77 -8.17 26.45
CA ASN A 448 -0.27 -8.74 27.32
C ASN A 448 -0.57 -10.22 27.02
N ASP A 449 -0.21 -10.70 25.82
CA ASP A 449 -0.56 -12.03 25.33
C ASP A 449 0.63 -13.01 25.32
N LEU A 450 1.86 -12.50 25.55
CA LEU A 450 3.11 -13.26 25.50
C LEU A 450 3.89 -13.10 26.80
N THR A 451 4.48 -14.21 27.27
CA THR A 451 5.47 -14.16 28.35
C THR A 451 6.74 -13.43 27.90
N PRO A 452 7.59 -12.92 28.82
CA PRO A 452 8.84 -12.26 28.47
C PRO A 452 9.77 -13.11 27.60
N GLU A 453 9.76 -14.45 27.77
CA GLU A 453 10.53 -15.39 26.94
C GLU A 453 9.96 -15.49 25.53
N GLN A 454 8.64 -15.58 25.39
CA GLN A 454 7.95 -15.61 24.11
C GLN A 454 8.07 -14.28 23.34
N GLN A 455 8.07 -13.15 24.06
CA GLN A 455 8.31 -11.84 23.45
C GLN A 455 9.67 -11.77 22.73
N LYS A 456 10.69 -12.47 23.23
CA LYS A 456 12.02 -12.55 22.58
C LYS A 456 12.01 -13.33 21.27
N LEU A 457 10.96 -14.12 21.02
CA LEU A 457 10.77 -14.83 19.76
C LEU A 457 10.24 -13.91 18.65
N ILE A 458 9.70 -12.74 18.99
CA ILE A 458 9.34 -11.72 17.98
C ILE A 458 10.65 -11.10 17.46
N LYS A 459 11.12 -11.62 16.33
CA LYS A 459 12.39 -11.27 15.71
C LYS A 459 12.38 -9.89 15.06
N GLY A 460 11.20 -9.46 14.59
CA GLY A 460 11.07 -8.17 13.97
C GLY A 460 9.79 -7.99 13.18
N VAL A 461 9.88 -7.05 12.24
CA VAL A 461 8.76 -6.60 11.40
C VAL A 461 9.12 -6.64 9.94
N GLN A 462 8.10 -6.87 9.11
CA GLN A 462 8.22 -6.76 7.66
C GLN A 462 6.97 -6.13 7.08
N GLY A 463 7.12 -5.30 6.04
CA GLY A 463 6.04 -4.86 5.20
C GLY A 463 5.97 -5.69 3.92
N GLY A 464 4.82 -5.70 3.26
CA GLY A 464 4.62 -6.35 1.98
C GLY A 464 3.99 -5.41 0.96
N LEU A 465 4.47 -5.50 -0.28
CA LEU A 465 3.87 -4.84 -1.42
C LEU A 465 3.55 -5.89 -2.48
N TRP A 466 2.31 -6.35 -2.46
CA TRP A 466 1.76 -7.19 -3.51
C TRP A 466 1.48 -6.36 -4.76
N SER A 467 1.62 -6.94 -5.94
CA SER A 467 1.71 -6.16 -7.16
C SER A 467 0.49 -6.26 -8.09
N GLU A 468 -0.61 -6.85 -7.66
CA GLU A 468 -1.84 -7.00 -8.47
C GLU A 468 -2.39 -5.64 -8.94
N TYR A 469 -2.24 -4.59 -8.14
CA TYR A 469 -2.68 -3.23 -8.44
C TYR A 469 -1.61 -2.34 -9.09
N LEU A 470 -0.38 -2.86 -9.28
CA LEU A 470 0.73 -2.10 -9.82
C LEU A 470 0.82 -2.21 -11.35
N ASP A 471 -0.30 -2.34 -12.04
CA ASP A 471 -0.45 -2.41 -13.49
C ASP A 471 -0.11 -1.11 -14.24
N ARG A 472 0.29 -0.08 -13.47
CA ARG A 472 0.71 1.24 -13.97
C ARG A 472 2.24 1.40 -13.94
N PRO A 473 2.80 2.48 -14.53
CA PRO A 473 4.23 2.74 -14.54
C PRO A 473 4.88 2.58 -13.17
N THR A 474 6.14 2.18 -13.15
CA THR A 474 6.95 1.85 -11.95
C THR A 474 6.84 2.84 -10.78
N ARG A 475 6.51 4.10 -11.07
CA ARG A 475 6.31 5.14 -10.03
C ARG A 475 5.13 4.88 -9.09
N PHE A 476 4.20 3.99 -9.43
CA PHE A 476 3.13 3.60 -8.51
C PHE A 476 3.64 2.70 -7.37
N VAL A 477 4.73 1.94 -7.59
CA VAL A 477 5.46 1.22 -6.52
C VAL A 477 5.94 2.20 -5.45
N GLU A 478 6.49 3.35 -5.88
CA GLU A 478 6.98 4.40 -5.00
C GLU A 478 5.84 5.04 -4.21
N TYR A 479 4.74 5.37 -4.88
CA TYR A 479 3.55 5.96 -4.27
C TYR A 479 2.93 5.04 -3.21
N GLN A 480 2.83 3.75 -3.49
CA GLN A 480 2.31 2.77 -2.54
C GLN A 480 3.28 2.48 -1.38
N SER A 481 4.57 2.55 -1.63
CA SER A 481 5.59 2.29 -0.61
C SER A 481 5.80 3.47 0.34
N TYR A 482 5.82 4.69 -0.16
CA TYR A 482 6.21 5.87 0.60
C TYR A 482 5.07 6.87 0.81
N PRO A 483 4.99 7.41 2.05
CA PRO A 483 5.94 7.34 3.17
C PRO A 483 5.76 6.17 4.15
N ARG A 484 4.97 5.12 3.83
CA ARG A 484 4.70 3.99 4.74
C ARG A 484 5.96 3.21 5.14
N ILE A 485 6.93 3.02 4.22
CA ILE A 485 8.24 2.41 4.58
C ILE A 485 8.99 3.26 5.60
N SER A 486 8.87 4.60 5.56
CA SER A 486 9.47 5.45 6.59
C SER A 486 8.84 5.17 7.97
N ALA A 487 7.53 4.93 8.04
CA ALA A 487 6.85 4.51 9.27
C ALA A 487 7.29 3.11 9.72
N LEU A 488 7.36 2.15 8.80
CA LEU A 488 7.85 0.79 9.07
C LEU A 488 9.28 0.80 9.62
N SER A 489 10.16 1.62 9.02
CA SER A 489 11.54 1.75 9.48
C SER A 489 11.63 2.27 10.91
N GLU A 490 10.79 3.24 11.27
CA GLU A 490 10.71 3.77 12.64
C GLU A 490 10.25 2.69 13.63
N ILE A 491 9.23 1.90 13.28
CA ILE A 491 8.74 0.79 14.12
C ILE A 491 9.81 -0.26 14.34
N GLY A 492 10.54 -0.61 13.29
CA GLY A 492 11.57 -1.66 13.33
C GLY A 492 12.86 -1.23 14.03
N TRP A 493 13.17 0.07 13.98
CA TRP A 493 14.42 0.62 14.48
C TRP A 493 14.31 1.28 15.85
N SER A 494 13.34 2.22 16.02
CA SER A 494 13.27 3.08 17.21
C SER A 494 12.73 2.34 18.42
N GLN A 495 13.15 2.75 19.61
CA GLN A 495 12.70 2.12 20.84
C GLN A 495 11.22 2.46 21.10
N LYS A 496 10.45 1.51 21.67
CA LYS A 496 9.01 1.68 21.95
C LYS A 496 8.68 2.98 22.70
N LYS A 497 9.48 3.35 23.70
CA LYS A 497 9.31 4.58 24.50
C LYS A 497 9.44 5.88 23.70
N ASP A 498 10.12 5.85 22.55
CA ASP A 498 10.37 7.02 21.70
C ASP A 498 9.33 7.14 20.58
N LYS A 499 8.38 6.18 20.50
CA LYS A 499 7.32 6.14 19.50
C LYS A 499 6.26 7.21 19.80
N ASN A 500 6.17 8.22 18.92
CA ASN A 500 5.20 9.30 19.02
C ASN A 500 4.86 9.79 17.60
N TRP A 501 3.58 9.70 17.22
CA TRP A 501 3.12 10.05 15.89
C TRP A 501 3.39 11.50 15.51
N ASP A 502 3.05 12.45 16.36
CA ASP A 502 3.17 13.87 16.04
C ASP A 502 4.65 14.28 15.84
N ASN A 503 5.52 13.72 16.66
CA ASN A 503 6.97 13.90 16.49
C ASN A 503 7.49 13.25 15.19
N PHE A 504 7.04 12.04 14.88
CA PHE A 504 7.38 11.37 13.63
C PHE A 504 6.87 12.15 12.43
N TYR A 505 5.60 12.56 12.44
CA TYR A 505 4.97 13.33 11.38
C TYR A 505 5.68 14.66 11.13
N SER A 506 6.03 15.38 12.20
CA SER A 506 6.81 16.62 12.10
C SER A 506 8.18 16.38 11.44
N ARG A 507 8.95 15.37 11.84
CA ARG A 507 10.24 15.03 11.20
C ARG A 507 10.07 14.61 9.73
N LEU A 508 8.99 13.88 9.44
CA LEU A 508 8.65 13.44 8.10
C LEU A 508 8.39 14.64 7.20
N THR A 509 7.47 15.54 7.59
CA THR A 509 7.05 16.68 6.76
C THR A 509 8.06 17.81 6.70
N ASN A 510 8.77 18.10 7.79
CA ASN A 510 9.76 19.18 7.81
C ASN A 510 10.99 18.88 6.94
N SER A 511 11.43 17.63 6.88
CA SER A 511 12.73 17.32 6.26
C SER A 511 12.71 16.03 5.41
N HIS A 512 11.99 14.99 5.83
CA HIS A 512 12.17 13.69 5.21
C HIS A 512 11.47 13.55 3.86
N LEU A 513 10.31 14.20 3.65
CA LEU A 513 9.66 14.26 2.32
C LEU A 513 10.62 14.88 1.28
N GLN A 514 11.36 15.91 1.65
CA GLN A 514 12.38 16.48 0.76
C GLN A 514 13.52 15.50 0.48
N ARG A 515 13.92 14.67 1.47
CA ARG A 515 14.91 13.60 1.24
C ARG A 515 14.39 12.53 0.30
N LEU A 516 13.13 12.11 0.43
CA LEU A 516 12.48 11.19 -0.51
C LEU A 516 12.49 11.76 -1.93
N ALA A 517 12.12 13.04 -2.09
CA ALA A 517 12.18 13.74 -3.37
C ALA A 517 13.59 13.78 -3.96
N ASN A 518 14.61 14.07 -3.14
CA ASN A 518 16.02 14.10 -3.56
C ASN A 518 16.55 12.70 -3.95
N MET A 519 15.97 11.63 -3.43
CA MET A 519 16.22 10.25 -3.86
C MET A 519 15.47 9.88 -5.14
N GLY A 520 14.65 10.78 -5.68
CA GLY A 520 13.85 10.56 -6.89
C GLY A 520 12.54 9.80 -6.65
N ILE A 521 12.14 9.59 -5.40
CA ILE A 521 10.94 8.83 -5.03
C ILE A 521 9.68 9.66 -5.29
N ALA A 522 8.75 9.10 -6.06
CA ALA A 522 7.42 9.68 -6.30
C ALA A 522 6.44 9.23 -5.20
N PHE A 523 6.61 9.75 -4.01
CA PHE A 523 5.84 9.35 -2.84
C PHE A 523 4.41 9.93 -2.86
N ARG A 524 3.51 9.28 -2.13
CA ARG A 524 2.18 9.81 -1.81
C ARG A 524 2.31 10.94 -0.79
N ASP A 525 1.93 12.15 -1.21
CA ASP A 525 1.86 13.30 -0.29
C ASP A 525 0.60 13.23 0.59
N PHE A 526 0.56 14.02 1.65
CA PHE A 526 -0.59 14.09 2.55
C PHE A 526 -1.68 14.99 1.97
N PRO A 527 -2.94 14.54 1.96
CA PRO A 527 -4.04 15.35 1.44
C PRO A 527 -4.39 16.51 2.38
N PRO A 528 -4.93 17.63 1.85
CA PRO A 528 -5.48 18.68 2.66
C PRO A 528 -6.83 18.24 3.25
N THR A 529 -7.33 18.97 4.24
CA THR A 529 -8.71 18.85 4.71
C THR A 529 -9.51 20.04 4.19
N ALA A 530 -10.60 19.78 3.46
CA ALA A 530 -11.48 20.80 2.94
C ALA A 530 -12.87 20.70 3.60
N THR A 531 -13.35 21.78 4.20
CA THR A 531 -14.64 21.82 4.92
C THR A 531 -15.52 22.93 4.36
N TYR A 532 -16.84 22.67 4.34
CA TYR A 532 -17.84 23.66 3.94
C TYR A 532 -18.73 24.03 5.13
N LYS A 533 -18.84 25.31 5.40
CA LYS A 533 -19.76 25.86 6.42
C LYS A 533 -20.20 27.25 6.02
N ASN A 534 -21.50 27.53 6.18
CA ASN A 534 -22.10 28.87 5.93
C ASN A 534 -21.75 29.47 4.54
N GLY A 535 -21.80 28.65 3.49
CA GLY A 535 -21.54 29.11 2.14
C GLY A 535 -20.06 29.29 1.78
N ILE A 536 -19.13 28.82 2.63
CA ILE A 536 -17.69 29.04 2.48
C ILE A 536 -16.93 27.72 2.59
N ILE A 537 -16.06 27.45 1.62
CA ILE A 537 -15.07 26.37 1.69
C ILE A 537 -13.82 26.90 2.36
N THR A 538 -13.38 26.20 3.41
CA THR A 538 -12.11 26.45 4.08
C THR A 538 -11.21 25.22 3.95
N VAL A 539 -9.95 25.41 3.55
CA VAL A 539 -9.00 24.31 3.39
C VAL A 539 -7.83 24.46 4.35
N THR A 540 -7.55 23.40 5.08
CA THR A 540 -6.37 23.29 5.95
C THR A 540 -5.30 22.48 5.25
N PRO A 541 -4.14 23.06 4.92
CA PRO A 541 -3.01 22.31 4.40
C PRO A 541 -2.54 21.25 5.40
N PRO A 542 -2.00 20.10 4.93
CA PRO A 542 -1.59 19.02 5.82
C PRO A 542 -0.35 19.34 6.67
N TYR A 543 0.51 20.23 6.20
CA TYR A 543 1.71 20.73 6.88
C TYR A 543 2.07 22.13 6.37
N GLU A 544 2.92 22.82 7.11
CA GLU A 544 3.38 24.17 6.75
C GLU A 544 4.14 24.17 5.41
N GLY A 545 3.76 25.07 4.51
CA GLY A 545 4.35 25.18 3.16
C GLY A 545 3.81 24.21 2.12
N ALA A 546 2.83 23.36 2.45
CA ALA A 546 2.17 22.49 1.48
C ALA A 546 1.43 23.32 0.42
N ILE A 547 1.64 22.97 -0.85
CA ILE A 547 0.99 23.65 -2.00
C ILE A 547 -0.33 22.94 -2.29
N VAL A 548 -1.45 23.63 -2.03
CA VAL A 548 -2.79 23.10 -2.30
C VAL A 548 -3.37 23.74 -3.54
N ARG A 549 -3.85 22.92 -4.47
CA ARG A 549 -4.57 23.36 -5.67
C ARG A 549 -5.97 22.76 -5.70
N TYR A 550 -6.88 23.37 -6.49
CA TYR A 550 -8.26 22.92 -6.58
C TYR A 550 -8.80 22.96 -8.00
N ASP A 551 -9.84 22.17 -8.20
CA ASP A 551 -10.72 22.23 -9.37
C ASP A 551 -12.15 22.44 -8.88
N ALA A 552 -12.92 23.30 -9.59
CA ALA A 552 -14.29 23.68 -9.25
C ALA A 552 -15.34 22.99 -10.14
N GLN A 553 -14.92 22.05 -11.00
CA GLN A 553 -15.79 21.37 -11.98
C GLN A 553 -15.84 19.85 -11.77
N GLY A 554 -15.28 19.35 -10.67
CA GLY A 554 -15.28 17.92 -10.37
C GLY A 554 -14.14 17.12 -11.00
N ASN A 555 -13.16 17.79 -11.64
CA ASN A 555 -11.98 17.11 -12.16
C ASN A 555 -10.89 17.00 -11.10
N GLU A 556 -10.02 16.00 -11.22
CA GLU A 556 -8.83 15.95 -10.35
C GLU A 556 -7.95 17.18 -10.59
N PRO A 557 -7.57 17.92 -9.52
CA PRO A 557 -6.66 19.04 -9.65
C PRO A 557 -5.32 18.61 -10.24
N THR A 558 -4.83 19.39 -11.18
CA THR A 558 -3.52 19.26 -11.81
C THR A 558 -2.58 20.35 -11.30
N ARG A 559 -1.33 20.32 -11.76
CA ARG A 559 -0.34 21.37 -11.43
C ARG A 559 -0.67 22.73 -12.03
N GLN A 560 -1.52 22.76 -13.05
CA GLN A 560 -2.00 23.96 -13.72
C GLN A 560 -3.28 24.49 -13.07
N SER A 561 -3.93 23.70 -12.23
CA SER A 561 -5.14 24.11 -11.52
C SER A 561 -4.88 25.29 -10.59
N PRO A 562 -5.89 26.13 -10.30
CA PRO A 562 -5.77 27.27 -9.40
C PRO A 562 -5.18 26.92 -8.04
N LEU A 563 -4.35 27.83 -7.51
CA LEU A 563 -3.77 27.73 -6.18
C LEU A 563 -4.82 28.14 -5.13
N TYR A 564 -5.00 27.34 -4.09
CA TYR A 564 -5.80 27.75 -2.95
C TYR A 564 -5.02 28.74 -2.07
N THR A 565 -5.55 29.95 -1.91
CA THR A 565 -4.93 31.00 -1.10
C THR A 565 -5.86 31.59 -0.05
N ASN A 566 -7.17 31.56 -0.30
CA ASN A 566 -8.19 32.15 0.56
C ASN A 566 -9.46 31.26 0.61
N PRO A 567 -10.29 31.37 1.65
CA PRO A 567 -11.60 30.74 1.69
C PRO A 567 -12.45 31.06 0.47
N ILE A 568 -13.16 30.09 -0.07
CA ILE A 568 -13.92 30.19 -1.32
C ILE A 568 -15.41 30.28 -0.99
N PRO A 569 -16.09 31.43 -1.25
CA PRO A 569 -17.53 31.51 -1.13
C PRO A 569 -18.19 30.80 -2.34
N THR A 570 -19.07 29.84 -2.06
CA THR A 570 -19.79 29.09 -3.09
C THR A 570 -21.00 28.36 -2.49
N LYS A 571 -22.02 28.08 -3.33
CA LYS A 571 -23.10 27.14 -3.02
C LYS A 571 -22.89 25.76 -3.68
N GLU A 572 -21.88 25.61 -4.55
CA GLU A 572 -21.61 24.42 -5.35
C GLU A 572 -20.36 23.65 -4.81
N TYR A 573 -20.26 23.54 -3.49
CA TYR A 573 -19.08 22.96 -2.81
C TYR A 573 -18.80 21.52 -3.21
N GLU A 574 -19.80 20.73 -3.60
CA GLU A 574 -19.71 19.32 -3.95
C GLU A 574 -18.89 19.05 -5.21
N ARG A 575 -18.69 20.07 -6.06
CA ARG A 575 -17.86 19.99 -7.26
C ARG A 575 -16.38 20.29 -7.01
N TYR A 576 -16.07 20.85 -5.85
CA TYR A 576 -14.69 21.21 -5.54
C TYR A 576 -13.89 20.01 -5.10
N LEU A 577 -12.77 19.80 -5.77
CA LEU A 577 -11.73 18.84 -5.35
C LEU A 577 -10.45 19.61 -5.01
N PHE A 578 -9.75 19.14 -3.98
CA PHE A 578 -8.49 19.73 -3.52
C PHE A 578 -7.40 18.68 -3.51
N ARG A 579 -6.17 19.10 -3.82
CA ARG A 579 -5.02 18.21 -3.87
C ARG A 579 -3.75 18.95 -3.45
N THR A 580 -2.89 18.27 -2.68
CA THR A 580 -1.54 18.77 -2.33
C THR A 580 -0.53 18.31 -3.36
N PHE A 581 0.41 19.19 -3.72
CA PHE A 581 1.52 18.90 -4.63
C PHE A 581 2.84 19.25 -3.97
N PHE A 582 3.69 18.23 -3.74
CA PHE A 582 5.02 18.44 -3.20
C PHE A 582 6.01 18.87 -4.30
N ASN A 583 6.08 18.09 -5.38
CA ASN A 583 6.93 18.37 -6.55
C ASN A 583 6.28 17.77 -7.83
N GLU A 584 7.02 17.68 -8.93
CA GLU A 584 6.49 17.17 -10.21
C GLU A 584 6.02 15.71 -10.14
N ASN A 585 6.56 14.93 -9.23
CA ASN A 585 6.31 13.50 -9.15
C ASN A 585 5.47 13.06 -7.95
N SER A 586 5.36 13.92 -6.94
CA SER A 586 4.71 13.60 -5.66
C SER A 586 3.50 14.50 -5.42
N ALA A 587 2.35 13.89 -5.21
CA ALA A 587 1.10 14.57 -4.91
C ALA A 587 0.23 13.68 -3.99
N SER A 588 -0.74 14.30 -3.33
CA SER A 588 -1.77 13.58 -2.58
C SER A 588 -2.85 13.01 -3.50
N PRO A 589 -3.76 12.14 -3.02
CA PRO A 589 -5.04 11.96 -3.67
C PRO A 589 -5.83 13.28 -3.66
N ALA A 590 -6.77 13.41 -4.59
CA ALA A 590 -7.75 14.49 -4.53
C ALA A 590 -8.77 14.22 -3.41
N VAL A 591 -9.14 15.25 -2.67
CA VAL A 591 -10.17 15.17 -1.62
C VAL A 591 -11.36 16.05 -1.95
N LYS A 592 -12.54 15.54 -1.62
CA LYS A 592 -13.80 16.28 -1.68
C LYS A 592 -13.93 17.23 -0.48
N VAL A 593 -14.83 18.19 -0.62
CA VAL A 593 -15.21 19.05 0.49
C VAL A 593 -16.17 18.30 1.41
N GLU A 594 -15.88 18.30 2.70
CA GLU A 594 -16.71 17.69 3.71
C GLU A 594 -17.57 18.75 4.42
N LYS A 595 -18.87 18.46 4.61
CA LYS A 595 -19.70 19.16 5.57
C LYS A 595 -19.50 18.56 6.98
N PRO A 596 -19.77 19.33 8.04
CA PRO A 596 -19.87 18.75 9.38
C PRO A 596 -20.87 17.60 9.40
N ALA A 597 -20.54 16.53 10.10
CA ALA A 597 -21.47 15.42 10.31
C ALA A 597 -22.77 15.93 10.94
N VAL A 598 -23.91 15.48 10.41
CA VAL A 598 -25.24 15.87 10.93
C VAL A 598 -25.59 15.16 12.22
N ALA A 599 -25.01 13.97 12.43
CA ALA A 599 -25.16 13.21 13.67
C ALA A 599 -23.90 12.36 13.93
N ASN A 600 -23.74 11.93 15.17
CA ASN A 600 -22.74 10.92 15.55
C ASN A 600 -23.19 10.17 16.79
N TRP A 601 -22.69 8.97 16.99
CA TRP A 601 -22.85 8.20 18.22
C TRP A 601 -21.64 7.34 18.51
N ASN A 602 -21.53 6.92 19.76
CA ASN A 602 -20.57 5.93 20.21
C ASN A 602 -21.15 5.18 21.42
N THR A 603 -21.37 3.87 21.29
CA THR A 603 -21.85 3.02 22.38
C THR A 603 -21.23 1.64 22.29
N SER A 604 -21.03 1.00 23.45
CA SER A 604 -20.69 -0.43 23.56
C SER A 604 -21.76 -1.20 24.37
N LYS A 605 -22.91 -0.58 24.60
CA LYS A 605 -24.02 -1.17 25.35
C LYS A 605 -25.05 -1.79 24.40
N VAL A 606 -25.76 -2.79 24.88
CA VAL A 606 -26.98 -3.29 24.20
C VAL A 606 -28.08 -2.27 24.45
N GLU A 607 -28.41 -1.49 23.44
CA GLU A 607 -29.42 -0.42 23.55
C GLU A 607 -30.00 -0.03 22.20
N ILE A 608 -31.11 0.70 22.24
CA ILE A 608 -31.74 1.33 21.08
C ILE A 608 -31.58 2.84 21.25
N ILE A 609 -30.92 3.49 20.30
CA ILE A 609 -30.69 4.93 20.26
C ILE A 609 -31.60 5.51 19.16
N LYS A 610 -32.47 6.44 19.52
CA LYS A 610 -33.23 7.24 18.57
C LYS A 610 -32.56 8.59 18.40
N ILE A 611 -32.29 8.96 17.16
CA ILE A 611 -31.67 10.21 16.79
C ILE A 611 -32.66 11.01 15.97
N SER A 612 -32.85 12.28 16.36
CA SER A 612 -33.68 13.26 15.66
C SER A 612 -32.89 14.56 15.58
N GLU A 613 -32.42 14.88 14.40
CA GLU A 613 -31.53 16.03 14.17
C GLU A 613 -32.15 17.06 13.23
N ASN A 614 -32.10 18.33 13.60
CA ASN A 614 -32.40 19.42 12.69
C ASN A 614 -31.23 19.63 11.74
N ILE A 615 -31.42 19.35 10.46
CA ILE A 615 -30.42 19.46 9.41
C ILE A 615 -30.68 20.62 8.45
N SER A 616 -31.51 21.61 8.81
CA SER A 616 -31.89 22.72 7.96
C SER A 616 -30.67 23.51 7.46
N GLU A 617 -29.66 23.71 8.30
CA GLU A 617 -28.40 24.37 7.91
C GLU A 617 -27.55 23.54 6.92
N ASN A 618 -27.81 22.23 6.80
CA ASN A 618 -27.10 21.34 5.90
C ASN A 618 -27.74 21.29 4.51
N VAL A 619 -29.05 21.61 4.39
CA VAL A 619 -29.77 21.64 3.13
C VAL A 619 -29.76 23.08 2.57
N ASP A 620 -29.17 23.27 1.40
CA ASP A 620 -28.94 24.62 0.82
C ASP A 620 -29.40 24.75 -0.63
N LYS A 621 -29.98 23.70 -1.22
CA LYS A 621 -30.46 23.66 -2.60
C LYS A 621 -31.33 22.45 -2.91
N ASN A 622 -32.00 22.49 -4.06
CA ASN A 622 -32.61 21.34 -4.72
C ASN A 622 -31.53 20.38 -5.16
N GLY A 623 -31.85 19.09 -5.20
CA GLY A 623 -30.94 18.05 -5.71
C GLY A 623 -31.14 16.70 -5.06
N ILE A 624 -30.22 15.81 -5.40
CA ILE A 624 -30.12 14.49 -4.85
C ILE A 624 -29.15 14.52 -3.67
N TRP A 625 -29.58 14.02 -2.55
CA TRP A 625 -28.82 14.03 -1.30
C TRP A 625 -28.58 12.62 -0.81
N TYR A 626 -27.39 12.36 -0.33
CA TYR A 626 -27.00 11.08 0.23
C TYR A 626 -26.72 11.19 1.72
N LEU A 627 -27.32 10.27 2.46
CA LEU A 627 -27.05 10.04 3.86
C LEU A 627 -26.10 8.86 3.98
N ASP A 628 -24.89 9.12 4.41
CA ASP A 628 -23.81 8.13 4.55
C ASP A 628 -23.54 7.84 6.03
N PHE A 629 -23.59 6.58 6.42
CA PHE A 629 -23.21 6.13 7.77
C PHE A 629 -21.79 5.59 7.74
N VAL A 630 -20.85 6.32 8.33
CA VAL A 630 -19.42 6.02 8.27
C VAL A 630 -18.91 5.59 9.66
N PRO A 631 -18.56 4.29 9.85
CA PRO A 631 -17.95 3.82 11.10
C PRO A 631 -16.70 4.63 11.46
N THR A 632 -16.52 4.95 12.74
CA THR A 632 -15.41 5.80 13.19
C THR A 632 -14.16 5.03 13.58
N THR A 633 -14.28 3.73 13.83
CA THR A 633 -13.16 2.83 14.10
C THR A 633 -13.42 1.47 13.45
N ASP A 634 -12.37 0.65 13.31
CA ASP A 634 -12.49 -0.69 12.71
C ASP A 634 -13.42 -1.64 13.47
N ASN A 635 -13.61 -1.41 14.76
CA ASN A 635 -14.46 -2.22 15.63
C ASN A 635 -15.86 -1.64 15.83
N SER A 636 -16.15 -0.47 15.25
CA SER A 636 -17.34 0.33 15.52
C SER A 636 -18.57 -0.04 14.70
N ASN A 637 -18.66 -1.25 14.17
CA ASN A 637 -19.62 -1.65 13.16
C ASN A 637 -20.72 -2.61 13.63
N ALA A 638 -20.97 -2.71 14.93
CA ALA A 638 -21.95 -3.65 15.49
C ALA A 638 -23.42 -3.20 15.36
N GLY A 639 -23.68 -1.92 15.07
CA GLY A 639 -25.02 -1.35 15.03
C GLY A 639 -25.84 -1.75 13.81
N VAL A 640 -27.17 -1.81 13.98
CA VAL A 640 -28.18 -1.94 12.93
C VAL A 640 -28.96 -0.64 12.84
N ILE A 641 -29.05 -0.08 11.65
CA ILE A 641 -29.76 1.18 11.35
C ILE A 641 -31.16 0.84 10.85
N ARG A 642 -32.17 1.55 11.37
CA ARG A 642 -33.59 1.33 11.04
C ARG A 642 -34.31 2.66 10.92
N GLU A 643 -35.43 2.62 10.20
CA GLU A 643 -36.47 3.69 10.16
C GLU A 643 -35.90 5.07 9.86
N VAL A 644 -35.02 5.16 8.82
CA VAL A 644 -34.45 6.44 8.43
C VAL A 644 -35.45 7.27 7.68
N SER A 645 -35.83 8.44 8.19
CA SER A 645 -36.86 9.33 7.65
C SER A 645 -36.38 10.75 7.52
N LEU A 646 -36.67 11.38 6.39
CA LEU A 646 -36.42 12.81 6.15
C LEU A 646 -37.76 13.55 6.13
N PHE A 647 -37.83 14.63 6.88
CA PHE A 647 -39.00 15.52 6.98
C PHE A 647 -38.66 16.92 6.47
N GLU A 648 -39.62 17.56 5.79
CA GLU A 648 -39.62 18.97 5.42
C GLU A 648 -40.82 19.64 6.07
N ASN A 649 -40.61 20.66 6.87
CA ASN A 649 -41.66 21.38 7.62
C ASN A 649 -42.57 20.40 8.37
N ASP A 650 -41.97 19.40 9.07
CA ASP A 650 -42.62 18.27 9.77
C ASP A 650 -43.46 17.32 8.90
N LYS A 651 -43.45 17.51 7.56
CA LYS A 651 -44.07 16.59 6.62
C LYS A 651 -43.03 15.56 6.17
N LEU A 652 -43.38 14.28 6.21
CA LEU A 652 -42.50 13.19 5.71
C LEU A 652 -42.30 13.36 4.20
N ILE A 653 -41.02 13.45 3.80
CA ILE A 653 -40.58 13.40 2.41
C ILE A 653 -40.37 11.95 1.97
N GLN A 654 -39.51 11.23 2.70
CA GLN A 654 -39.12 9.87 2.34
C GLN A 654 -38.70 9.09 3.59
N THR A 655 -38.94 7.77 3.58
CA THR A 655 -38.50 6.85 4.63
C THR A 655 -37.89 5.58 4.05
N TYR A 656 -36.91 5.05 4.76
CA TYR A 656 -36.30 3.73 4.52
C TYR A 656 -36.58 2.84 5.72
N SER A 657 -37.35 1.77 5.51
CA SER A 657 -37.72 0.80 6.56
C SER A 657 -36.83 -0.43 6.60
N GLU A 658 -36.01 -0.64 5.59
CA GLU A 658 -35.11 -1.78 5.50
C GLU A 658 -33.97 -1.64 6.49
N GLU A 659 -33.74 -2.69 7.29
CA GLU A 659 -32.60 -2.76 8.21
C GLU A 659 -31.27 -2.84 7.47
N LYS A 660 -30.34 -1.99 7.83
CA LYS A 660 -28.96 -2.00 7.29
C LYS A 660 -27.97 -2.14 8.43
N THR A 661 -27.01 -3.03 8.28
CA THR A 661 -25.91 -3.14 9.25
C THR A 661 -24.91 -2.01 9.03
N LEU A 662 -24.39 -1.42 10.10
CA LEU A 662 -23.37 -0.37 10.03
C LEU A 662 -22.11 -0.87 9.28
N ARG A 663 -21.80 -2.17 9.39
CA ARG A 663 -20.71 -2.83 8.66
C ARG A 663 -20.81 -2.68 7.13
N SER A 664 -22.02 -2.60 6.59
CA SER A 664 -22.22 -2.41 5.14
C SER A 664 -22.04 -0.96 4.69
N LYS A 665 -21.70 -0.04 5.61
CA LYS A 665 -21.57 1.41 5.36
C LYS A 665 -22.78 1.93 4.58
N PRO A 666 -24.00 1.83 5.16
CA PRO A 666 -25.20 2.10 4.40
C PRO A 666 -25.25 3.54 3.90
N ARG A 667 -25.67 3.66 2.65
CA ARG A 667 -25.92 4.91 1.93
C ARG A 667 -27.38 4.98 1.52
N MET A 668 -28.03 6.10 1.75
CA MET A 668 -29.45 6.31 1.45
C MET A 668 -29.64 7.57 0.64
N ARG A 669 -30.43 7.47 -0.42
CA ARG A 669 -30.69 8.52 -1.40
C ARG A 669 -31.97 9.26 -1.09
N PHE A 670 -31.93 10.57 -1.00
CA PHE A 670 -33.07 11.46 -0.80
C PHE A 670 -33.17 12.47 -1.95
N VAL A 671 -34.37 12.89 -2.30
CA VAL A 671 -34.61 13.92 -3.32
C VAL A 671 -35.27 15.12 -2.67
N ILE A 672 -34.68 16.30 -2.85
CA ILE A 672 -35.24 17.58 -2.39
C ILE A 672 -35.48 18.44 -3.63
N ASP A 673 -36.77 18.59 -3.98
CA ASP A 673 -37.20 19.29 -5.24
C ASP A 673 -37.70 20.70 -5.01
N ASN A 674 -38.12 21.04 -3.76
CA ASN A 674 -38.77 22.31 -3.44
C ASN A 674 -38.03 23.07 -2.34
N TYR A 675 -36.70 23.10 -2.41
CA TYR A 675 -35.87 23.80 -1.43
C TYR A 675 -36.28 25.28 -1.35
N ASN A 676 -36.49 25.75 -0.12
CA ASN A 676 -36.64 27.14 0.24
C ASN A 676 -35.86 27.42 1.52
N GLU A 677 -35.19 28.56 1.59
CA GLU A 677 -34.40 28.97 2.76
C GLU A 677 -35.22 29.05 4.09
N GLN A 678 -36.54 29.12 3.99
CA GLN A 678 -37.43 29.09 5.15
C GLN A 678 -37.90 27.70 5.57
N ASN A 679 -37.65 26.68 4.74
CA ASN A 679 -38.02 25.31 5.09
C ASN A 679 -37.11 24.76 6.19
N THR A 680 -37.72 23.96 7.07
CA THR A 680 -36.99 23.20 8.07
C THR A 680 -36.85 21.74 7.63
N TYR A 681 -35.69 21.19 7.82
CA TYR A 681 -35.42 19.79 7.50
C TYR A 681 -35.00 19.05 8.77
N ARG A 682 -35.62 17.88 8.99
CA ARG A 682 -35.33 17.01 10.13
C ARG A 682 -35.05 15.58 9.65
N LEU A 683 -34.01 14.98 10.21
CA LEU A 683 -33.61 13.61 9.98
C LEU A 683 -33.83 12.79 11.24
N ASP A 684 -34.69 11.76 11.13
CA ASP A 684 -34.96 10.81 12.21
C ASP A 684 -34.42 9.44 11.83
N PHE A 685 -33.76 8.75 12.72
CA PHE A 685 -33.36 7.35 12.54
C PHE A 685 -33.10 6.64 13.87
N THR A 686 -33.18 5.29 13.82
CA THR A 686 -32.99 4.44 14.98
C THR A 686 -31.76 3.55 14.78
N ILE A 687 -30.91 3.45 15.82
CA ILE A 687 -29.78 2.55 15.88
C ILE A 687 -30.07 1.50 16.95
N GLU A 688 -29.98 0.23 16.61
CA GLU A 688 -30.05 -0.88 17.56
C GLU A 688 -28.69 -1.55 17.69
N ASN A 689 -28.08 -1.48 18.85
CA ASN A 689 -26.89 -2.27 19.18
C ASN A 689 -27.33 -3.54 19.93
N LYS A 690 -27.32 -4.67 19.21
CA LYS A 690 -27.83 -5.97 19.72
C LYS A 690 -26.83 -6.72 20.60
N GLU A 691 -25.57 -6.33 20.55
CA GLU A 691 -24.46 -6.99 21.26
C GLU A 691 -23.66 -5.96 22.05
N ALA A 692 -23.04 -6.38 23.14
CA ALA A 692 -22.13 -5.52 23.93
C ALA A 692 -20.79 -5.34 23.20
N LYS A 693 -20.85 -4.84 21.95
CA LYS A 693 -19.71 -4.50 21.09
C LYS A 693 -19.80 -3.04 20.68
N GLU A 694 -18.67 -2.47 20.29
CA GLU A 694 -18.61 -1.09 19.85
C GLU A 694 -19.49 -0.84 18.62
N SER A 695 -20.34 0.16 18.70
CA SER A 695 -21.11 0.74 17.61
C SER A 695 -20.89 2.25 17.63
N SER A 696 -20.15 2.77 16.65
CA SER A 696 -19.91 4.20 16.53
C SER A 696 -19.77 4.63 15.06
N ALA A 697 -20.42 5.75 14.71
CA ALA A 697 -20.34 6.30 13.37
C ALA A 697 -20.54 7.82 13.35
N LYS A 698 -20.07 8.43 12.24
CA LYS A 698 -20.51 9.76 11.78
C LYS A 698 -21.57 9.58 10.71
N VAL A 699 -22.53 10.48 10.69
CA VAL A 699 -23.59 10.54 9.69
C VAL A 699 -23.39 11.79 8.87
N ASN A 700 -23.13 11.61 7.57
CA ASN A 700 -22.91 12.71 6.64
C ASN A 700 -24.12 12.84 5.73
N PHE A 701 -24.56 14.08 5.44
CA PHE A 701 -25.65 14.38 4.52
C PHE A 701 -25.16 15.37 3.46
N ASN A 702 -24.91 14.86 2.24
CA ASN A 702 -24.26 15.62 1.18
C ASN A 702 -25.06 15.57 -0.13
N CYS A 703 -25.07 16.69 -0.86
CA CYS A 703 -25.62 16.75 -2.20
C CYS A 703 -24.74 15.98 -3.21
N SER A 704 -25.37 15.26 -4.16
CA SER A 704 -24.65 14.59 -5.24
C SER A 704 -24.02 15.63 -6.19
N PRO A 705 -22.75 15.45 -6.59
CA PRO A 705 -22.13 16.27 -7.65
C PRO A 705 -22.59 15.85 -9.05
N TYR A 706 -23.28 14.71 -9.19
CA TYR A 706 -23.66 14.10 -10.45
C TYR A 706 -25.15 14.20 -10.70
N LEU A 707 -25.51 14.31 -11.99
CA LEU A 707 -26.88 14.11 -12.45
C LEU A 707 -27.21 12.60 -12.43
N GLU A 708 -28.42 12.27 -12.04
CA GLU A 708 -28.91 10.90 -11.99
C GLU A 708 -30.23 10.78 -12.81
N PRO A 709 -30.12 10.88 -14.15
CA PRO A 709 -31.28 10.74 -15.03
C PRO A 709 -31.76 9.28 -15.03
N GLU A 710 -33.05 9.10 -15.25
CA GLU A 710 -33.61 7.78 -15.47
C GLU A 710 -32.95 7.15 -16.71
N VAL A 711 -32.37 5.96 -16.51
CA VAL A 711 -31.59 5.23 -17.53
C VAL A 711 -32.09 3.79 -17.62
N LYS A 712 -32.16 3.27 -18.84
CA LYS A 712 -32.33 1.85 -19.12
C LYS A 712 -31.03 1.27 -19.68
N VAL A 713 -30.55 0.18 -19.11
CA VAL A 713 -29.32 -0.47 -19.56
C VAL A 713 -29.63 -1.78 -20.26
N THR A 714 -28.93 -2.04 -21.36
CA THR A 714 -28.98 -3.30 -22.11
C THR A 714 -27.56 -3.73 -22.48
N SER A 715 -27.35 -5.01 -22.74
CA SER A 715 -26.06 -5.57 -23.12
C SER A 715 -26.22 -6.64 -24.21
N SER A 716 -25.21 -6.75 -25.09
CA SER A 716 -25.10 -7.89 -26.02
C SER A 716 -24.74 -9.17 -25.30
N MET A 717 -24.16 -9.08 -24.10
CA MET A 717 -23.63 -10.19 -23.32
C MET A 717 -24.61 -10.59 -22.21
N MET A 718 -24.63 -11.88 -21.90
CA MET A 718 -25.38 -12.39 -20.73
C MET A 718 -24.76 -11.84 -19.45
N GLU A 719 -25.63 -11.39 -18.53
CA GLU A 719 -25.20 -10.92 -17.20
C GLU A 719 -24.87 -12.08 -16.25
N ASN A 720 -24.04 -11.79 -15.26
CA ASN A 720 -23.83 -12.66 -14.12
C ASN A 720 -24.97 -12.48 -13.10
N PRO A 721 -25.72 -13.54 -12.69
CA PRO A 721 -26.85 -13.39 -11.78
C PRO A 721 -26.53 -12.72 -10.42
N LYS A 722 -25.26 -12.75 -9.98
CA LYS A 722 -24.83 -12.07 -8.74
C LYS A 722 -24.58 -10.57 -8.93
N PHE A 723 -24.38 -10.15 -10.18
CA PHE A 723 -24.05 -8.76 -10.55
C PHE A 723 -24.85 -8.37 -11.79
N PRO A 724 -26.18 -8.28 -11.68
CA PRO A 724 -27.08 -8.08 -12.82
C PRO A 724 -27.05 -6.66 -13.37
N ILE A 725 -27.61 -6.45 -14.55
CA ILE A 725 -27.78 -5.14 -15.21
C ILE A 725 -28.48 -4.12 -14.31
N ALA A 726 -29.43 -4.54 -13.47
CA ALA A 726 -30.14 -3.68 -12.52
C ALA A 726 -29.19 -2.95 -11.54
N LYS A 727 -27.94 -3.37 -11.44
CA LYS A 727 -26.89 -2.69 -10.68
C LYS A 727 -26.35 -1.43 -11.37
N LEU A 728 -26.70 -1.20 -12.61
CA LEU A 728 -26.40 0.03 -13.36
C LEU A 728 -27.61 0.99 -13.44
N GLU A 729 -28.69 0.65 -12.76
CA GLU A 729 -29.93 1.42 -12.70
C GLU A 729 -30.31 1.78 -11.25
N ASP A 730 -29.46 1.42 -10.27
CA ASP A 730 -29.73 1.58 -8.82
C ASP A 730 -29.18 2.90 -8.22
N TYR A 731 -28.54 3.73 -9.05
CA TYR A 731 -27.90 5.01 -8.68
C TYR A 731 -26.81 4.87 -7.60
N ASN A 732 -26.21 3.70 -7.51
CA ASN A 732 -25.17 3.44 -6.52
C ASN A 732 -23.81 3.19 -7.21
N ILE A 733 -22.98 4.20 -7.24
CA ILE A 733 -21.64 4.17 -7.87
C ILE A 733 -20.68 3.12 -7.27
N GLU A 734 -21.06 2.47 -6.18
CA GLU A 734 -20.28 1.37 -5.56
C GLU A 734 -20.75 -0.01 -6.05
N THR A 735 -21.83 -0.08 -6.82
CA THR A 735 -22.31 -1.32 -7.45
C THR A 735 -21.85 -1.41 -8.90
N TYR A 736 -21.97 -2.58 -9.50
CA TYR A 736 -21.53 -2.81 -10.87
C TYR A 736 -22.28 -4.00 -11.51
N LEU A 737 -22.44 -3.94 -12.82
CA LEU A 737 -22.75 -5.09 -13.65
C LEU A 737 -21.46 -5.92 -13.85
N ARG A 738 -21.58 -7.25 -13.88
CA ARG A 738 -20.55 -8.13 -14.43
C ARG A 738 -21.16 -9.04 -15.49
N THR A 739 -20.45 -9.26 -16.60
CA THR A 739 -20.89 -10.21 -17.62
C THR A 739 -20.70 -11.64 -17.12
N GLY A 740 -21.63 -12.53 -17.49
CA GLY A 740 -21.61 -13.94 -17.12
C GLY A 740 -20.87 -14.84 -18.12
N VAL A 741 -20.54 -14.27 -19.30
CA VAL A 741 -19.86 -14.94 -20.41
C VAL A 741 -18.60 -14.17 -20.81
N PRO A 742 -17.61 -14.84 -21.42
CA PRO A 742 -16.46 -14.15 -22.02
C PRO A 742 -16.93 -13.13 -23.07
N CYS A 743 -16.32 -11.93 -23.02
CA CYS A 743 -16.58 -10.88 -24.01
C CYS A 743 -15.78 -11.10 -25.30
N ALA A 744 -16.32 -10.65 -26.42
CA ALA A 744 -15.75 -10.72 -27.74
C ALA A 744 -15.70 -9.35 -28.42
N ASN A 745 -14.94 -9.24 -29.50
CA ASN A 745 -14.93 -8.04 -30.34
C ASN A 745 -16.33 -7.77 -30.92
N GLY A 746 -16.82 -6.54 -30.73
CA GLY A 746 -18.15 -6.09 -31.14
C GLY A 746 -19.21 -6.20 -30.04
N ASP A 747 -18.87 -6.75 -28.87
CA ASP A 747 -19.78 -6.72 -27.72
C ASP A 747 -19.93 -5.31 -27.14
N TRP A 748 -21.07 -5.07 -26.51
CA TRP A 748 -21.43 -3.74 -26.03
C TRP A 748 -22.30 -3.75 -24.77
N ILE A 749 -22.26 -2.63 -24.03
CA ILE A 749 -23.20 -2.27 -22.95
C ILE A 749 -23.74 -0.88 -23.27
N LEU A 750 -25.06 -0.74 -23.33
CA LEU A 750 -25.76 0.48 -23.76
C LEU A 750 -26.63 1.04 -22.64
N TYR A 751 -26.39 2.31 -22.30
CA TYR A 751 -27.16 3.15 -21.42
C TYR A 751 -28.06 4.05 -22.28
N THR A 752 -29.38 3.98 -22.11
CA THR A 752 -30.34 4.79 -22.83
C THR A 752 -31.14 5.64 -21.84
N PHE A 753 -31.00 6.95 -21.90
CA PHE A 753 -31.72 7.87 -21.04
C PHE A 753 -33.18 8.01 -21.46
N THR A 754 -34.13 8.03 -20.51
CA THR A 754 -35.54 8.28 -20.78
C THR A 754 -35.72 9.65 -21.43
N ASN A 755 -35.02 10.67 -20.96
CA ASN A 755 -34.95 11.99 -21.57
C ASN A 755 -33.49 12.32 -21.92
N PRO A 756 -33.22 13.04 -23.04
CA PRO A 756 -31.86 13.47 -23.34
C PRO A 756 -31.26 14.34 -22.23
N VAL A 757 -30.00 14.08 -21.88
CA VAL A 757 -29.33 14.69 -20.74
C VAL A 757 -28.30 15.72 -21.21
N THR A 758 -28.44 16.95 -20.73
CA THR A 758 -27.43 18.00 -20.91
C THR A 758 -26.32 17.79 -19.89
N SER A 759 -25.09 17.65 -20.36
CA SER A 759 -23.94 17.41 -19.50
C SER A 759 -22.69 18.04 -20.10
N SER A 760 -21.82 18.57 -19.24
CA SER A 760 -20.50 19.07 -19.65
C SER A 760 -19.50 17.93 -19.88
N LYS A 761 -19.68 16.81 -19.16
CA LYS A 761 -18.80 15.63 -19.22
C LYS A 761 -19.55 14.42 -18.69
N ILE A 762 -19.37 13.28 -19.33
CA ILE A 762 -19.83 11.97 -18.82
C ILE A 762 -18.62 11.05 -18.71
N ASP A 763 -18.30 10.61 -17.50
CA ASP A 763 -17.28 9.60 -17.26
C ASP A 763 -17.90 8.21 -17.25
N VAL A 764 -17.30 7.31 -18.01
CA VAL A 764 -17.65 5.90 -18.14
C VAL A 764 -16.59 5.07 -17.49
N LEU A 765 -16.96 4.36 -16.43
CA LEU A 765 -16.06 3.56 -15.61
C LEU A 765 -16.38 2.08 -15.79
N THR A 766 -15.34 1.27 -15.92
CA THR A 766 -15.47 -0.19 -16.02
C THR A 766 -14.64 -0.87 -14.93
N GLY A 767 -14.92 -2.16 -14.71
CA GLY A 767 -14.31 -2.91 -13.62
C GLY A 767 -15.07 -2.79 -12.29
N ILE A 768 -14.57 -3.47 -11.30
CA ILE A 768 -15.09 -3.35 -9.92
C ILE A 768 -14.68 -1.98 -9.38
N PRO A 769 -15.56 -1.24 -8.67
CA PRO A 769 -15.20 0.04 -8.05
C PRO A 769 -13.90 -0.06 -7.25
N HIS A 770 -12.97 0.84 -7.55
CA HIS A 770 -11.64 0.91 -6.91
C HIS A 770 -10.74 -0.31 -7.10
N HIS A 771 -11.09 -1.23 -8.01
CA HIS A 771 -10.34 -2.46 -8.26
C HIS A 771 -9.99 -2.61 -9.76
N PRO A 772 -8.79 -3.05 -10.17
CA PRO A 772 -8.40 -3.17 -11.58
C PRO A 772 -8.97 -4.40 -12.29
N ARG A 773 -9.76 -5.23 -11.60
CA ARG A 773 -10.34 -6.45 -12.19
C ARG A 773 -11.55 -6.15 -13.05
N PHE A 774 -11.71 -6.93 -14.11
CA PHE A 774 -12.84 -6.87 -15.05
C PHE A 774 -12.97 -5.53 -15.79
N ILE A 775 -11.89 -4.76 -15.89
CA ILE A 775 -11.88 -3.50 -16.64
C ILE A 775 -11.90 -3.76 -18.14
N VAL A 776 -12.47 -2.84 -18.91
CA VAL A 776 -12.33 -2.80 -20.35
C VAL A 776 -11.00 -2.11 -20.69
N ASN A 777 -10.06 -2.83 -21.28
CA ASN A 777 -8.80 -2.26 -21.77
C ASN A 777 -8.86 -2.01 -23.28
N ASP A 778 -9.38 -2.99 -24.04
CA ASP A 778 -9.52 -2.90 -25.48
C ASP A 778 -10.96 -2.54 -25.83
N GLY A 779 -11.23 -1.25 -25.92
CA GLY A 779 -12.56 -0.71 -26.18
C GLY A 779 -12.57 0.80 -26.24
N TYR A 780 -13.72 1.35 -26.52
CA TYR A 780 -13.98 2.79 -26.55
C TYR A 780 -15.43 3.08 -26.15
N VAL A 781 -15.70 4.33 -25.80
CA VAL A 781 -17.05 4.79 -25.54
C VAL A 781 -17.63 5.44 -26.80
N GLU A 782 -18.94 5.24 -27.05
CA GLU A 782 -19.73 5.95 -28.04
C GLU A 782 -20.89 6.67 -27.37
N TYR A 783 -21.37 7.74 -27.98
CA TYR A 783 -22.56 8.45 -27.51
C TYR A 783 -23.44 8.90 -28.67
N SER A 784 -24.72 9.10 -28.37
CA SER A 784 -25.72 9.44 -29.38
C SER A 784 -26.65 10.54 -28.87
N TYR A 785 -26.95 11.52 -29.71
CA TYR A 785 -27.94 12.58 -29.43
C TYR A 785 -29.39 12.17 -29.72
N ASN A 786 -29.58 11.21 -30.64
CA ASN A 786 -30.89 10.75 -31.08
C ASN A 786 -31.21 9.28 -30.70
N GLY A 787 -30.26 8.56 -30.15
CA GLY A 787 -30.37 7.15 -29.80
C GLY A 787 -30.14 6.16 -30.96
N ILE A 788 -29.80 6.64 -32.15
CA ILE A 788 -29.64 5.85 -33.39
C ILE A 788 -28.22 6.00 -33.94
N ASP A 789 -27.78 7.23 -34.17
CA ASP A 789 -26.48 7.55 -34.73
C ASP A 789 -25.47 7.79 -33.60
N PHE A 790 -24.36 7.05 -33.61
CA PHE A 790 -23.35 7.09 -32.54
C PHE A 790 -22.07 7.76 -33.03
N GLU A 791 -21.58 8.70 -32.21
CA GLU A 791 -20.26 9.31 -32.35
C GLU A 791 -19.28 8.64 -31.41
N LYS A 792 -18.03 8.42 -31.87
CA LYS A 792 -16.97 7.86 -31.04
C LYS A 792 -16.42 8.90 -30.07
N GLY A 793 -16.34 8.52 -28.78
CA GLY A 793 -15.62 9.23 -27.74
C GLY A 793 -14.22 8.68 -27.49
N ASP A 794 -13.75 8.77 -26.25
CA ASP A 794 -12.41 8.29 -25.89
C ASP A 794 -12.28 6.77 -25.95
N ASN A 795 -11.07 6.28 -26.20
CA ASN A 795 -10.72 4.90 -25.90
C ASN A 795 -10.56 4.71 -24.38
N PHE A 796 -10.80 3.47 -23.92
CA PHE A 796 -10.55 3.17 -22.51
C PHE A 796 -9.05 3.24 -22.20
N ASP A 797 -8.73 3.89 -21.09
CA ASP A 797 -7.42 3.88 -20.44
C ASP A 797 -7.60 3.36 -19.00
N TYR A 798 -7.06 2.19 -18.71
CA TYR A 798 -7.25 1.49 -17.43
C TYR A 798 -8.73 1.43 -16.98
N GLY A 799 -9.61 1.10 -17.90
CA GLY A 799 -11.03 0.95 -17.60
C GLY A 799 -11.82 2.26 -17.53
N ASN A 800 -11.22 3.40 -17.83
CA ASN A 800 -11.87 4.70 -17.80
C ASN A 800 -11.92 5.33 -19.19
N ALA A 801 -13.04 5.96 -19.53
CA ALA A 801 -13.21 6.76 -20.74
C ALA A 801 -14.13 7.95 -20.43
N SER A 802 -14.05 9.03 -21.20
CA SER A 802 -14.89 10.19 -21.02
C SER A 802 -15.47 10.65 -22.36
N ILE A 803 -16.62 11.31 -22.30
CA ILE A 803 -17.20 12.05 -23.44
C ILE A 803 -17.49 13.48 -23.02
N TYR A 804 -17.38 14.41 -23.97
CA TYR A 804 -17.60 15.84 -23.78
C TYR A 804 -18.67 16.30 -24.77
N PRO A 805 -19.96 16.04 -24.47
CA PRO A 805 -21.05 16.26 -25.43
C PRO A 805 -21.30 17.75 -25.67
N LYS A 806 -21.70 18.09 -26.92
CA LYS A 806 -22.05 19.46 -27.31
C LYS A 806 -23.57 19.71 -27.32
N GLN A 807 -24.35 18.64 -27.20
CA GLN A 807 -25.82 18.64 -27.20
C GLN A 807 -26.32 17.63 -26.17
N PRO A 808 -27.61 17.68 -25.79
CA PRO A 808 -28.17 16.69 -24.87
C PRO A 808 -28.01 15.24 -25.39
N VAL A 809 -27.42 14.38 -24.60
CA VAL A 809 -27.12 12.96 -24.95
C VAL A 809 -28.35 12.10 -24.68
N LYS A 810 -28.73 11.25 -25.64
CA LYS A 810 -29.82 10.27 -25.52
C LYS A 810 -29.30 8.89 -25.12
N ALA A 811 -28.08 8.54 -25.52
CA ALA A 811 -27.51 7.24 -25.19
C ALA A 811 -25.97 7.28 -25.10
N VAL A 812 -25.42 6.38 -24.26
CA VAL A 812 -23.99 6.13 -24.13
C VAL A 812 -23.74 4.63 -24.26
N ARG A 813 -22.73 4.22 -25.05
CA ARG A 813 -22.43 2.81 -25.31
C ARG A 813 -20.95 2.51 -25.07
N ILE A 814 -20.68 1.48 -24.29
CA ILE A 814 -19.36 0.87 -24.14
C ILE A 814 -19.19 -0.12 -25.30
N MET A 815 -18.15 0.01 -26.08
CA MET A 815 -17.80 -0.89 -27.18
C MET A 815 -16.53 -1.67 -26.84
N ILE A 816 -16.56 -2.99 -26.97
CA ILE A 816 -15.43 -3.88 -26.75
C ILE A 816 -14.80 -4.24 -28.10
N THR A 817 -13.49 -4.03 -28.26
CA THR A 817 -12.77 -4.24 -29.54
C THR A 817 -11.73 -5.37 -29.50
N GLY A 818 -11.56 -6.00 -28.35
CA GLY A 818 -10.56 -7.07 -28.18
C GLY A 818 -10.78 -7.94 -26.97
N THR A 819 -9.85 -8.85 -26.71
CA THR A 819 -9.83 -9.63 -25.47
C THR A 819 -9.29 -8.77 -24.35
N ASN A 820 -10.08 -8.67 -23.27
CA ASN A 820 -9.68 -7.92 -22.07
C ASN A 820 -8.84 -8.80 -21.15
N ASN A 821 -8.28 -8.21 -20.10
CA ASN A 821 -7.45 -8.91 -19.12
C ASN A 821 -8.11 -10.13 -18.51
N GLU A 822 -9.42 -10.07 -18.36
CA GLU A 822 -10.24 -11.17 -17.87
C GLU A 822 -11.30 -11.49 -18.91
N PRO A 823 -11.75 -12.74 -18.98
CA PRO A 823 -12.74 -13.15 -19.96
C PRO A 823 -14.03 -12.34 -19.87
N THR A 824 -14.41 -11.92 -18.66
CA THR A 824 -15.61 -11.13 -18.39
C THR A 824 -15.23 -9.70 -18.06
N VAL A 825 -16.15 -8.75 -18.29
CA VAL A 825 -15.98 -7.35 -17.94
C VAL A 825 -17.05 -6.90 -16.96
N ALA A 826 -16.76 -5.82 -16.22
CA ALA A 826 -17.74 -5.15 -15.39
C ALA A 826 -17.89 -3.70 -15.83
N ALA A 827 -19.08 -3.13 -15.59
CA ALA A 827 -19.36 -1.71 -15.82
C ALA A 827 -20.02 -1.11 -14.58
N GLN A 828 -19.82 0.17 -14.39
CA GLN A 828 -20.35 0.97 -13.27
C GLN A 828 -21.40 1.97 -13.76
N ASP A 829 -22.09 2.63 -12.84
CA ASP A 829 -22.95 3.75 -13.13
C ASP A 829 -22.16 4.88 -13.79
N LEU A 830 -22.82 5.59 -14.73
CA LEU A 830 -22.23 6.75 -15.38
C LEU A 830 -22.09 7.91 -14.38
N ARG A 831 -20.94 8.60 -14.41
CA ARG A 831 -20.75 9.85 -13.67
C ARG A 831 -21.02 11.03 -14.58
N ILE A 832 -22.24 11.59 -14.48
CA ILE A 832 -22.74 12.62 -15.37
C ILE A 832 -22.58 13.97 -14.70
N ASN A 833 -21.61 14.76 -15.14
CA ASN A 833 -21.41 16.12 -14.63
C ASN A 833 -22.46 17.07 -15.23
N PRO A 834 -23.10 17.92 -14.39
CA PRO A 834 -24.08 18.88 -14.85
C PRO A 834 -23.54 19.87 -15.89
#